data_91a0f0318aac10f77bc243bcf966a321
#
_entry.id   91a0f0318aac10f77bc243bcf966a321
#
_cell.length_a   1.000
_cell.length_b   1.000
_cell.length_c   1.000
_cell.angle_alpha   90.00
_cell.angle_beta   90.00
_cell.angle_gamma   90.00
#
_symmetry.space_group_name_H-M   'P 1'
#
loop_
_entity.id
_entity.type
_entity.pdbx_description
1 polymer ?
#
loop_
_entity_poly.entity_id
_entity_poly.type
_entity_poly.pdbx_seq_one_letter_code
_entity_poly.pdbx_strand_id
1 'polypeptide(L)'
;MSDVGTSTAPSTTESTESTVTTGAVDTTGAIGTPEARLVESRTYPAPAAVTAQANVDASIYATASADPVAFWEDAARRLDWAELWHTAHEWEPPVPDADTGELSVPAARWFVGGRLNVAENCVDRHVRAGNGTKVALHFEGEPGDRESVTYEDLQRRVSQAANALTDLGIGPGDRVVVYLPVLVETVVIALACARLGAVHSLVFGGFSAEAVRFRLEDTRAKLLVTSDGQFRRGKAVEVKSQADEAARDLEHLEHVLVVRRTGLDIAWTPDRDVWWHESVDTASEHHEARSFDAEHPLFIIYTSGTTGKPKGLVHSSGGYLTHTSWSHWAHFDAKADDVHWCTADLAWVTAHTYEIYGPLSNGLTQVIYEGTPGEPTRERHLEIIERYGVTVYYTAPTLIRTFMSWFGDELPTGHDLSSLRLLGTVGEAINPEAWVWFHRTFGRGELPIIDTWWQSETGASMLVPLPGVTTLKPGSATVALPGIDMAVVDAEGNEQPAGVAGTLVARRPWPGMARTVWGDPARYRDSYWKDYAGRGEHGGYYVAGDSATVDADGCFWILGRLDDVVNVSGHRLSTIEIESALVADPTVAEAGAAGVHDPLTGQAVAVFLMPSGGGAEVPSGGGAELDHAALRARVAREIGPIAKPRHVIEVPDLPKTRSGKIMRRLLAELVHAERDRRAGREPTPLGDTTSLQNPEAVAAVAAALASLPADDPAVAGLS
;
A
#
# COMPACT_ATOMS: atom_id res chain seq x y z
N MET A 1 -43.49 61.21 31.46
CA MET A 1 -42.42 62.19 31.62
C MET A 1 -41.23 61.52 30.96
N SER A 2 -41.05 61.81 29.74
CA SER A 2 -40.05 62.59 29.06
C SER A 2 -38.72 61.80 29.01
N ASP A 3 -38.01 61.59 27.95
CA ASP A 3 -38.02 62.29 26.66
C ASP A 3 -37.30 61.44 25.61
N VAL A 4 -37.63 61.74 24.38
CA VAL A 4 -37.19 61.18 23.13
C VAL A 4 -35.80 61.72 22.73
N GLY A 5 -35.01 60.92 22.07
CA GLY A 5 -33.80 61.35 21.42
C GLY A 5 -33.43 60.42 20.27
N THR A 6 -33.99 60.68 19.10
CA THR A 6 -33.64 60.14 17.80
C THR A 6 -32.31 60.69 17.32
N SER A 7 -31.41 59.86 16.75
CA SER A 7 -30.45 60.33 15.78
C SER A 7 -30.10 59.21 14.78
N THR A 8 -30.22 59.59 13.57
CA THR A 8 -30.06 58.92 12.27
C THR A 8 -28.66 58.44 11.99
N ALA A 9 -28.57 57.32 11.29
CA ALA A 9 -27.37 56.81 10.64
C ALA A 9 -26.96 57.66 9.41
N PRO A 10 -25.72 57.57 8.98
CA PRO A 10 -25.53 57.28 7.56
C PRO A 10 -24.61 56.06 7.30
N SER A 11 -25.01 55.35 6.27
CA SER A 11 -24.30 54.31 5.58
C SER A 11 -23.02 54.83 4.92
N THR A 12 -21.91 54.12 5.13
CA THR A 12 -20.75 54.16 4.18
C THR A 12 -20.26 52.77 3.94
N THR A 13 -20.42 52.38 2.69
CA THR A 13 -19.74 51.23 2.05
C THR A 13 -18.27 51.56 1.94
N GLU A 14 -17.40 50.77 2.59
CA GLU A 14 -15.97 50.76 2.29
C GLU A 14 -15.60 49.42 1.62
N SER A 15 -15.20 49.56 0.36
CA SER A 15 -14.50 48.57 -0.42
C SER A 15 -13.05 48.47 0.07
N THR A 16 -12.64 47.34 0.59
CA THR A 16 -11.23 47.05 0.91
C THR A 16 -10.51 46.52 -0.31
N GLU A 17 -9.76 47.38 -0.97
CA GLU A 17 -8.70 47.01 -1.91
C GLU A 17 -7.53 46.36 -1.15
N SER A 18 -7.17 45.17 -1.58
CA SER A 18 -5.98 44.45 -1.12
C SER A 18 -4.74 45.08 -1.76
N THR A 19 -3.94 45.78 -0.97
CA THR A 19 -2.61 46.27 -1.35
C THR A 19 -1.59 45.16 -1.25
N VAL A 20 -1.06 44.74 -2.39
CA VAL A 20 0.15 43.89 -2.49
C VAL A 20 1.37 44.73 -2.11
N THR A 21 1.96 44.49 -0.96
CA THR A 21 3.27 45.03 -0.58
C THR A 21 4.40 44.18 -1.14
N THR A 22 5.09 44.70 -2.15
CA THR A 22 6.40 44.18 -2.61
C THR A 22 7.45 44.44 -1.55
N GLY A 23 7.86 43.40 -0.82
CA GLY A 23 8.99 43.47 0.09
C GLY A 23 10.32 43.44 -0.68
N ALA A 24 11.20 44.37 -0.35
CA ALA A 24 12.55 44.47 -0.89
C ALA A 24 13.41 43.25 -0.50
N VAL A 25 14.16 42.76 -1.48
CA VAL A 25 15.16 41.68 -1.29
C VAL A 25 16.37 42.27 -0.58
N ASP A 26 16.64 41.81 0.62
CA ASP A 26 17.87 42.09 1.36
C ASP A 26 18.98 41.14 0.89
N THR A 27 20.02 41.69 0.26
CA THR A 27 21.19 40.95 -0.23
C THR A 27 22.33 41.03 0.81
N THR A 28 22.25 40.22 1.85
CA THR A 28 23.43 39.95 2.70
C THR A 28 23.55 38.45 2.94
N GLY A 29 24.65 37.91 2.42
CA GLY A 29 24.97 36.52 2.32
C GLY A 29 24.91 35.68 3.59
N ALA A 30 24.02 34.73 3.58
CA ALA A 30 24.18 33.44 4.21
C ALA A 30 23.83 32.40 3.15
N ILE A 31 24.77 31.51 2.83
CA ILE A 31 24.52 30.36 1.98
C ILE A 31 23.66 29.39 2.82
N GLY A 32 22.37 29.67 2.88
CA GLY A 32 21.36 28.74 3.35
C GLY A 32 21.00 27.84 2.19
N THR A 33 21.12 26.54 2.38
CA THR A 33 20.62 25.50 1.47
C THR A 33 19.12 25.79 1.18
N PRO A 34 18.71 26.02 -0.06
CA PRO A 34 17.28 26.09 -0.36
C PRO A 34 16.71 24.69 -0.32
N GLU A 35 16.13 24.32 0.81
CA GLU A 35 15.25 23.15 0.87
C GLU A 35 13.99 23.48 0.09
N ALA A 36 13.77 22.74 -0.98
CA ALA A 36 12.57 22.82 -1.78
C ALA A 36 11.40 22.32 -0.94
N ARG A 37 10.43 23.17 -0.62
CA ARG A 37 9.21 22.83 0.11
C ARG A 37 8.02 22.92 -0.80
N LEU A 38 7.29 21.83 -0.98
CA LEU A 38 5.86 21.89 -1.25
C LEU A 38 5.19 22.44 0.03
N VAL A 39 4.88 23.73 0.06
CA VAL A 39 4.17 24.34 1.19
C VAL A 39 2.68 24.15 0.96
N GLU A 40 2.15 22.97 1.34
CA GLU A 40 0.71 22.77 1.41
C GLU A 40 0.16 23.50 2.64
N SER A 41 -0.70 24.47 2.41
CA SER A 41 -1.29 25.31 3.47
C SER A 41 -2.76 25.01 3.74
N ARG A 42 -3.41 24.21 2.88
CA ARG A 42 -4.81 23.83 3.06
C ARG A 42 -4.93 22.85 4.22
N THR A 43 -5.89 23.11 5.09
CA THR A 43 -6.18 22.24 6.24
C THR A 43 -7.65 21.92 6.30
N TYR A 44 -7.97 20.70 6.72
CA TYR A 44 -9.32 20.18 6.83
C TYR A 44 -9.52 19.65 8.25
N PRO A 45 -10.13 20.41 9.15
CA PRO A 45 -10.37 19.98 10.53
C PRO A 45 -11.35 18.81 10.56
N ALA A 46 -11.25 17.99 11.60
CA ALA A 46 -12.18 16.87 11.79
C ALA A 46 -13.63 17.41 11.84
N PRO A 47 -14.55 16.84 11.05
CA PRO A 47 -15.94 17.27 11.07
C PRO A 47 -16.56 17.03 12.45
N ALA A 48 -17.31 18.01 13.00
CA ALA A 48 -17.86 17.91 14.35
C ALA A 48 -18.79 16.69 14.54
N ALA A 49 -19.52 16.31 13.49
CA ALA A 49 -20.38 15.12 13.51
C ALA A 49 -19.56 13.83 13.63
N VAL A 50 -18.36 13.75 13.00
CA VAL A 50 -17.45 12.61 13.12
C VAL A 50 -16.81 12.58 14.50
N THR A 51 -16.33 13.73 14.99
CA THR A 51 -15.73 13.86 16.34
C THR A 51 -16.70 13.40 17.44
N ALA A 52 -17.99 13.75 17.32
CA ALA A 52 -19.00 13.42 18.33
C ALA A 52 -19.28 11.92 18.48
N GLN A 53 -18.99 11.12 17.47
CA GLN A 53 -19.25 9.67 17.44
C GLN A 53 -18.00 8.81 17.25
N ALA A 54 -16.82 9.44 17.21
CA ALA A 54 -15.56 8.75 16.95
C ALA A 54 -15.29 7.67 18.01
N ASN A 55 -14.75 6.53 17.58
CA ASN A 55 -14.38 5.42 18.45
C ASN A 55 -13.26 5.80 19.45
N VAL A 56 -12.44 6.76 19.06
CA VAL A 56 -11.31 7.28 19.86
C VAL A 56 -11.31 8.80 19.85
N ASP A 57 -10.86 9.39 20.93
CA ASP A 57 -10.65 10.84 21.07
C ASP A 57 -9.15 11.19 21.18
N ALA A 58 -8.83 12.47 21.30
CA ALA A 58 -7.45 12.95 21.34
C ALA A 58 -6.65 12.44 22.56
N SER A 59 -7.30 11.99 23.63
CA SER A 59 -6.62 11.46 24.82
C SER A 59 -5.89 10.16 24.55
N ILE A 60 -6.25 9.45 23.45
CA ILE A 60 -5.62 8.18 23.06
C ILE A 60 -4.11 8.32 22.83
N TYR A 61 -3.67 9.46 22.30
CA TYR A 61 -2.23 9.72 22.08
C TYR A 61 -1.48 9.83 23.41
N ALA A 62 -2.05 10.52 24.39
CA ALA A 62 -1.44 10.63 25.73
C ALA A 62 -1.41 9.27 26.43
N THR A 63 -2.47 8.49 26.34
CA THR A 63 -2.56 7.13 26.90
C THR A 63 -1.50 6.22 26.29
N ALA A 64 -1.43 6.18 24.96
CA ALA A 64 -0.48 5.35 24.24
C ALA A 64 1.00 5.77 24.46
N SER A 65 1.26 7.08 24.61
CA SER A 65 2.60 7.59 24.88
C SER A 65 3.07 7.35 26.30
N ALA A 66 2.15 7.32 27.27
CA ALA A 66 2.48 7.09 28.68
C ALA A 66 3.02 5.66 28.93
N ASP A 67 2.40 4.67 28.32
CA ASP A 67 2.83 3.26 28.36
C ASP A 67 2.40 2.52 27.07
N PRO A 68 3.27 2.51 26.04
CA PRO A 68 2.94 1.86 24.78
C PRO A 68 2.72 0.35 24.89
N VAL A 69 3.33 -0.32 25.86
CA VAL A 69 3.15 -1.76 26.04
C VAL A 69 1.79 -2.04 26.63
N ALA A 70 1.39 -1.34 27.71
CA ALA A 70 0.06 -1.46 28.28
C ALA A 70 -1.04 -1.07 27.29
N PHE A 71 -0.81 -0.06 26.47
CA PHE A 71 -1.70 0.31 25.37
C PHE A 71 -1.97 -0.87 24.41
N TRP A 72 -0.90 -1.56 23.97
CA TRP A 72 -1.05 -2.71 23.09
C TRP A 72 -1.66 -3.94 23.79
N GLU A 73 -1.46 -4.09 25.11
CA GLU A 73 -2.17 -5.09 25.89
C GLU A 73 -3.69 -4.85 25.90
N ASP A 74 -4.11 -3.59 26.08
CA ASP A 74 -5.53 -3.22 26.03
C ASP A 74 -6.11 -3.41 24.63
N ALA A 75 -5.35 -3.08 23.59
CA ALA A 75 -5.73 -3.36 22.21
C ALA A 75 -5.92 -4.87 21.96
N ALA A 76 -5.03 -5.71 22.49
CA ALA A 76 -5.09 -7.15 22.36
C ALA A 76 -6.30 -7.78 23.09
N ARG A 77 -6.75 -7.19 24.21
CA ARG A 77 -7.94 -7.65 24.93
C ARG A 77 -9.27 -7.47 24.18
N ARG A 78 -9.25 -6.81 23.02
CA ARG A 78 -10.38 -6.77 22.09
C ARG A 78 -10.60 -8.07 21.33
N LEU A 79 -9.59 -8.95 21.34
CA LEU A 79 -9.61 -10.26 20.68
C LEU A 79 -9.96 -11.36 21.69
N ASP A 80 -10.48 -12.48 21.19
CA ASP A 80 -10.71 -13.69 21.96
C ASP A 80 -9.41 -14.48 22.06
N TRP A 81 -8.92 -14.67 23.28
CA TRP A 81 -7.73 -15.48 23.58
C TRP A 81 -8.14 -16.74 24.31
N ALA A 82 -7.63 -17.88 23.86
CA ALA A 82 -7.80 -19.16 24.58
C ALA A 82 -6.97 -19.17 25.87
N GLU A 83 -5.76 -18.59 25.81
CA GLU A 83 -4.87 -18.39 26.95
C GLU A 83 -4.27 -16.98 26.83
N LEU A 84 -4.32 -16.20 27.94
CA LEU A 84 -3.67 -14.90 27.98
C LEU A 84 -2.15 -15.06 28.14
N TRP A 85 -1.41 -14.06 27.66
CA TRP A 85 0.03 -13.96 27.79
C TRP A 85 0.48 -13.70 29.23
N HIS A 86 1.70 -14.08 29.53
CA HIS A 86 2.37 -13.77 30.80
C HIS A 86 3.39 -12.63 30.67
N THR A 87 3.87 -12.34 29.43
CA THR A 87 4.74 -11.22 29.12
C THR A 87 4.23 -10.55 27.86
N ALA A 88 3.93 -9.24 27.95
CA ALA A 88 3.32 -8.50 26.85
C ALA A 88 4.30 -8.32 25.69
N HIS A 89 5.55 -8.02 25.98
CA HIS A 89 6.57 -7.73 24.98
C HIS A 89 7.96 -8.16 25.44
N GLU A 90 8.70 -8.82 24.55
CA GLU A 90 10.13 -9.09 24.67
C GLU A 90 10.85 -8.50 23.44
N TRP A 91 11.97 -7.84 23.67
CA TRP A 91 12.77 -7.24 22.61
C TRP A 91 14.24 -7.53 22.78
N GLU A 92 14.84 -8.09 21.74
CA GLU A 92 16.27 -8.31 21.61
C GLU A 92 16.77 -7.46 20.45
N PRO A 93 17.46 -6.31 20.73
CA PRO A 93 17.98 -5.44 19.68
C PRO A 93 19.15 -6.07 18.92
N PRO A 94 19.48 -5.57 17.73
CA PRO A 94 20.70 -5.98 17.03
C PRO A 94 21.93 -5.47 17.79
N VAL A 95 22.77 -6.38 18.28
CA VAL A 95 24.02 -6.06 18.98
C VAL A 95 25.21 -6.65 18.24
N PRO A 96 26.36 -5.95 18.18
CA PRO A 96 27.56 -6.48 17.57
C PRO A 96 28.11 -7.65 18.41
N ASP A 97 28.46 -8.74 17.77
CA ASP A 97 29.24 -9.81 18.36
C ASP A 97 30.64 -9.30 18.72
N ALA A 98 31.12 -9.65 19.90
CA ALA A 98 32.37 -9.10 20.45
C ALA A 98 33.63 -9.53 19.66
N ASP A 99 33.60 -10.69 19.00
CA ASP A 99 34.74 -11.25 18.29
C ASP A 99 34.72 -10.91 16.79
N THR A 100 33.55 -10.95 16.18
CA THR A 100 33.39 -10.79 14.72
C THR A 100 32.92 -9.39 14.32
N GLY A 101 32.27 -8.63 15.22
CA GLY A 101 31.62 -7.38 14.95
C GLY A 101 30.31 -7.52 14.14
N GLU A 102 29.91 -8.74 13.80
CA GLU A 102 28.64 -8.98 13.10
C GLU A 102 27.46 -8.72 14.03
N LEU A 103 26.42 -8.05 13.51
CA LEU A 103 25.20 -7.78 14.29
C LEU A 103 24.38 -9.05 14.51
N SER A 104 23.84 -9.25 15.70
CA SER A 104 22.82 -10.25 15.94
C SER A 104 21.53 -9.96 15.16
N VAL A 105 20.75 -10.99 14.89
CA VAL A 105 19.41 -10.80 14.30
C VAL A 105 18.49 -10.28 15.40
N PRO A 106 17.80 -9.15 15.20
CA PRO A 106 16.87 -8.62 16.20
C PRO A 106 15.65 -9.53 16.33
N ALA A 107 15.10 -9.65 17.53
CA ALA A 107 13.89 -10.43 17.79
C ALA A 107 12.88 -9.65 18.63
N ALA A 108 11.67 -9.51 18.13
CA ALA A 108 10.53 -8.99 18.88
C ALA A 108 9.50 -10.09 19.06
N ARG A 109 9.02 -10.26 20.29
CA ARG A 109 7.92 -11.17 20.63
C ARG A 109 6.84 -10.40 21.36
N TRP A 110 5.61 -10.61 20.95
CA TRP A 110 4.46 -9.96 21.57
C TRP A 110 3.47 -10.99 22.10
N PHE A 111 2.95 -10.72 23.29
CA PHE A 111 1.96 -11.58 23.96
C PHE A 111 2.48 -13.00 24.21
N VAL A 112 3.69 -13.09 24.77
CA VAL A 112 4.43 -14.34 25.01
C VAL A 112 3.65 -15.27 25.93
N GLY A 113 3.43 -16.50 25.47
CA GLY A 113 2.59 -17.50 26.13
C GLY A 113 1.10 -17.36 25.86
N GLY A 114 0.68 -16.26 25.20
CA GLY A 114 -0.70 -16.09 24.74
C GLY A 114 -1.03 -17.05 23.59
N ARG A 115 -2.26 -17.53 23.56
CA ARG A 115 -2.74 -18.46 22.53
C ARG A 115 -4.11 -18.03 22.01
N LEU A 116 -4.25 -17.98 20.68
CA LEU A 116 -5.48 -17.64 19.99
C LEU A 116 -5.61 -18.41 18.67
N ASN A 117 -6.80 -18.34 18.07
CA ASN A 117 -6.99 -18.71 16.66
C ASN A 117 -7.45 -17.49 15.88
N VAL A 118 -6.75 -17.17 14.79
CA VAL A 118 -7.04 -15.98 13.98
C VAL A 118 -8.39 -16.11 13.26
N ALA A 119 -8.69 -17.28 12.67
CA ALA A 119 -9.97 -17.51 12.00
C ALA A 119 -11.16 -17.45 12.99
N GLU A 120 -10.99 -17.99 14.21
CA GLU A 120 -12.00 -17.87 15.27
C GLU A 120 -12.31 -16.41 15.59
N ASN A 121 -11.29 -15.56 15.66
CA ASN A 121 -11.43 -14.13 15.88
C ASN A 121 -12.10 -13.39 14.72
N CYS A 122 -11.91 -13.87 13.50
CA CYS A 122 -12.49 -13.24 12.29
C CYS A 122 -13.92 -13.74 11.98
N VAL A 123 -14.30 -14.93 12.44
CA VAL A 123 -15.54 -15.58 12.02
C VAL A 123 -16.36 -16.11 13.19
N ASP A 124 -15.86 -17.13 13.90
CA ASP A 124 -16.64 -17.93 14.86
C ASP A 124 -17.18 -17.08 16.02
N ARG A 125 -16.39 -16.15 16.53
CA ARG A 125 -16.85 -15.30 17.64
C ARG A 125 -18.07 -14.44 17.28
N HIS A 126 -18.16 -14.02 16.01
CA HIS A 126 -19.29 -13.23 15.54
C HIS A 126 -20.55 -14.08 15.40
N VAL A 127 -20.42 -15.32 14.94
CA VAL A 127 -21.53 -16.30 14.93
C VAL A 127 -21.99 -16.58 16.36
N ARG A 128 -21.06 -16.85 17.30
CA ARG A 128 -21.38 -17.05 18.73
C ARG A 128 -22.06 -15.83 19.36
N ALA A 129 -21.70 -14.64 18.92
CA ALA A 129 -22.31 -13.38 19.37
C ALA A 129 -23.72 -13.11 18.78
N GLY A 130 -24.25 -14.01 17.94
CA GLY A 130 -25.56 -13.90 17.32
C GLY A 130 -25.58 -13.15 15.98
N ASN A 131 -24.43 -12.84 15.39
CA ASN A 131 -24.29 -12.15 14.11
C ASN A 131 -24.17 -13.12 12.93
N GLY A 132 -24.53 -14.40 13.07
CA GLY A 132 -24.39 -15.42 12.03
C GLY A 132 -25.05 -15.06 10.70
N THR A 133 -26.23 -14.42 10.74
CA THR A 133 -26.97 -14.00 9.54
C THR A 133 -26.51 -12.67 8.94
N LYS A 134 -25.60 -11.95 9.59
CA LYS A 134 -24.97 -10.74 9.03
C LYS A 134 -24.12 -11.11 7.85
N VAL A 135 -24.19 -10.33 6.76
CA VAL A 135 -23.30 -10.49 5.62
C VAL A 135 -21.85 -10.14 6.02
N ALA A 136 -20.94 -11.07 5.79
CA ALA A 136 -19.51 -10.86 5.96
C ALA A 136 -18.89 -10.32 4.67
N LEU A 137 -19.25 -10.93 3.53
CA LEU A 137 -18.69 -10.60 2.21
C LEU A 137 -19.81 -10.37 1.20
N HIS A 138 -19.72 -9.27 0.45
CA HIS A 138 -20.35 -9.12 -0.85
C HIS A 138 -19.28 -9.33 -1.92
N PHE A 139 -19.45 -10.35 -2.73
CA PHE A 139 -18.60 -10.59 -3.90
C PHE A 139 -19.28 -10.07 -5.16
N GLU A 140 -18.48 -9.40 -6.00
CA GLU A 140 -18.90 -9.05 -7.36
C GLU A 140 -17.79 -9.40 -8.35
N GLY A 141 -18.13 -10.20 -9.37
CA GLY A 141 -17.25 -10.56 -10.47
C GLY A 141 -17.29 -9.53 -11.60
N GLU A 142 -16.23 -9.45 -12.39
CA GLU A 142 -16.18 -8.58 -13.57
C GLU A 142 -17.32 -8.84 -14.58
N PRO A 143 -17.75 -10.11 -14.83
CA PRO A 143 -18.92 -10.40 -15.68
C PRO A 143 -20.26 -9.96 -15.08
N GLY A 144 -20.28 -9.55 -13.82
CA GLY A 144 -21.50 -9.10 -13.13
C GLY A 144 -22.19 -10.17 -12.29
N ASP A 145 -21.59 -11.34 -12.13
CA ASP A 145 -22.03 -12.34 -11.15
C ASP A 145 -21.77 -11.85 -9.73
N ARG A 146 -22.64 -12.25 -8.80
CA ARG A 146 -22.65 -11.71 -7.44
C ARG A 146 -22.97 -12.78 -6.42
N GLU A 147 -22.37 -12.64 -5.25
CA GLU A 147 -22.67 -13.48 -4.10
C GLU A 147 -22.66 -12.66 -2.82
N SER A 148 -23.49 -13.00 -1.86
CA SER A 148 -23.44 -12.47 -0.48
C SER A 148 -23.27 -13.65 0.48
N VAL A 149 -22.19 -13.62 1.25
CA VAL A 149 -21.79 -14.67 2.18
C VAL A 149 -22.01 -14.14 3.60
N THR A 150 -22.84 -14.80 4.39
CA THR A 150 -23.04 -14.45 5.80
C THR A 150 -21.87 -14.96 6.65
N TYR A 151 -21.76 -14.50 7.91
CA TYR A 151 -20.76 -15.02 8.85
C TYR A 151 -20.95 -16.52 9.13
N GLU A 152 -22.19 -17.02 9.15
CA GLU A 152 -22.50 -18.44 9.29
C GLU A 152 -22.09 -19.24 8.04
N ASP A 153 -22.35 -18.71 6.84
CA ASP A 153 -21.87 -19.31 5.60
C ASP A 153 -20.35 -19.32 5.51
N LEU A 154 -19.70 -18.22 5.92
CA LEU A 154 -18.25 -18.13 5.94
C LEU A 154 -17.64 -19.13 6.93
N GLN A 155 -18.22 -19.27 8.15
CA GLN A 155 -17.81 -20.26 9.13
C GLN A 155 -17.89 -21.69 8.56
N ARG A 156 -19.00 -22.01 7.91
CA ARG A 156 -19.22 -23.31 7.26
C ARG A 156 -18.17 -23.58 6.18
N ARG A 157 -17.97 -22.64 5.24
CA ARG A 157 -16.99 -22.78 4.15
C ARG A 157 -15.57 -22.88 4.64
N VAL A 158 -15.19 -22.08 5.65
CA VAL A 158 -13.85 -22.13 6.27
C VAL A 158 -13.64 -23.48 6.98
N SER A 159 -14.68 -24.03 7.62
CA SER A 159 -14.62 -25.35 8.26
C SER A 159 -14.45 -26.45 7.22
N GLN A 160 -15.22 -26.41 6.11
CA GLN A 160 -15.10 -27.35 5.00
C GLN A 160 -13.68 -27.30 4.39
N ALA A 161 -13.18 -26.09 4.11
CA ALA A 161 -11.83 -25.91 3.56
C ALA A 161 -10.74 -26.43 4.53
N ALA A 162 -10.87 -26.18 5.85
CA ALA A 162 -9.94 -26.70 6.85
C ALA A 162 -9.94 -28.25 6.90
N ASN A 163 -11.10 -28.87 6.82
CA ASN A 163 -11.19 -30.35 6.72
C ASN A 163 -10.56 -30.89 5.44
N ALA A 164 -10.88 -30.29 4.29
CA ALA A 164 -10.30 -30.70 3.00
C ALA A 164 -8.77 -30.53 2.98
N LEU A 165 -8.24 -29.43 3.55
CA LEU A 165 -6.80 -29.24 3.71
C LEU A 165 -6.17 -30.33 4.59
N THR A 166 -6.84 -30.71 5.67
CA THR A 166 -6.40 -31.81 6.55
C THR A 166 -6.35 -33.13 5.80
N ASP A 167 -7.37 -33.44 4.99
CA ASP A 167 -7.44 -34.64 4.16
C ASP A 167 -6.34 -34.67 3.08
N LEU A 168 -5.91 -33.48 2.60
CA LEU A 168 -4.76 -33.29 1.71
C LEU A 168 -3.40 -33.26 2.45
N GLY A 169 -3.35 -33.63 3.74
CA GLY A 169 -2.12 -33.73 4.50
C GLY A 169 -1.54 -32.39 4.98
N ILE A 170 -2.31 -31.31 4.98
CA ILE A 170 -1.88 -30.00 5.47
C ILE A 170 -2.20 -29.87 6.97
N GLY A 171 -1.19 -29.47 7.72
CA GLY A 171 -1.28 -29.27 9.17
C GLY A 171 -0.56 -28.01 9.65
N PRO A 172 -0.47 -27.82 10.99
CA PRO A 172 0.20 -26.67 11.56
C PRO A 172 1.64 -26.50 11.08
N GLY A 173 2.01 -25.30 10.65
CA GLY A 173 3.33 -24.97 10.13
C GLY A 173 3.60 -25.41 8.70
N ASP A 174 2.72 -26.14 8.03
CA ASP A 174 2.82 -26.40 6.59
C ASP A 174 2.53 -25.12 5.80
N ARG A 175 3.15 -24.97 4.62
CA ARG A 175 2.96 -23.80 3.75
C ARG A 175 2.04 -24.14 2.61
N VAL A 176 1.14 -23.19 2.34
CA VAL A 176 0.16 -23.24 1.25
C VAL A 176 0.35 -22.00 0.38
N VAL A 177 0.70 -22.20 -0.89
CA VAL A 177 0.74 -21.10 -1.87
C VAL A 177 -0.63 -21.00 -2.53
N VAL A 178 -1.19 -19.79 -2.56
CA VAL A 178 -2.51 -19.51 -3.09
C VAL A 178 -2.39 -18.56 -4.28
N TYR A 179 -2.56 -19.09 -5.47
CA TYR A 179 -2.48 -18.38 -6.75
C TYR A 179 -3.88 -18.27 -7.35
N LEU A 180 -4.69 -17.40 -6.76
CA LEU A 180 -6.09 -17.17 -7.11
C LEU A 180 -6.34 -15.69 -7.46
N PRO A 181 -7.36 -15.39 -8.27
CA PRO A 181 -7.90 -14.04 -8.36
C PRO A 181 -8.64 -13.65 -7.07
N VAL A 182 -9.25 -12.44 -7.05
CA VAL A 182 -10.08 -11.99 -5.93
C VAL A 182 -11.40 -12.75 -5.94
N LEU A 183 -11.49 -13.80 -5.12
CA LEU A 183 -12.67 -14.67 -5.00
C LEU A 183 -13.02 -14.88 -3.52
N VAL A 184 -14.24 -15.34 -3.26
CA VAL A 184 -14.66 -15.80 -1.93
C VAL A 184 -13.75 -16.95 -1.46
N GLU A 185 -13.38 -17.85 -2.34
CA GLU A 185 -12.50 -18.99 -2.08
C GLU A 185 -11.09 -18.53 -1.62
N THR A 186 -10.62 -17.36 -2.10
CA THR A 186 -9.34 -16.79 -1.65
C THR A 186 -9.39 -16.36 -0.19
N VAL A 187 -10.48 -15.75 0.25
CA VAL A 187 -10.70 -15.41 1.66
C VAL A 187 -10.90 -16.66 2.50
N VAL A 188 -11.69 -17.62 2.01
CA VAL A 188 -11.96 -18.90 2.69
C VAL A 188 -10.67 -19.68 2.93
N ILE A 189 -9.81 -19.83 1.92
CA ILE A 189 -8.57 -20.61 2.05
C ILE A 189 -7.55 -19.93 2.99
N ALA A 190 -7.45 -18.60 2.96
CA ALA A 190 -6.60 -17.86 3.90
C ALA A 190 -7.04 -18.08 5.36
N LEU A 191 -8.35 -18.00 5.62
CA LEU A 191 -8.92 -18.26 6.94
C LEU A 191 -8.83 -19.75 7.34
N ALA A 192 -8.98 -20.68 6.40
CA ALA A 192 -8.80 -22.11 6.66
C ALA A 192 -7.35 -22.44 7.05
N CYS A 193 -6.37 -21.85 6.37
CA CYS A 193 -4.97 -21.97 6.78
C CYS A 193 -4.75 -21.41 8.19
N ALA A 194 -5.28 -20.22 8.48
CA ALA A 194 -5.20 -19.63 9.81
C ALA A 194 -5.88 -20.49 10.88
N ARG A 195 -7.01 -21.14 10.55
CA ARG A 195 -7.74 -22.06 11.43
C ARG A 195 -6.93 -23.28 11.79
N LEU A 196 -6.18 -23.84 10.82
CA LEU A 196 -5.32 -25.01 10.97
C LEU A 196 -3.94 -24.69 11.56
N GLY A 197 -3.52 -23.43 11.60
CA GLY A 197 -2.15 -23.03 11.86
C GLY A 197 -1.21 -23.33 10.69
N ALA A 198 -1.72 -23.52 9.49
CA ALA A 198 -0.93 -23.55 8.26
C ALA A 198 -0.57 -22.12 7.85
N VAL A 199 0.55 -21.97 7.16
CA VAL A 199 1.10 -20.66 6.77
C VAL A 199 0.78 -20.41 5.30
N HIS A 200 -0.10 -19.46 5.00
CA HIS A 200 -0.44 -19.17 3.62
C HIS A 200 0.50 -18.12 2.99
N SER A 201 0.61 -18.16 1.67
CA SER A 201 1.23 -17.12 0.85
C SER A 201 0.36 -16.85 -0.34
N LEU A 202 -0.37 -15.71 -0.31
CA LEU A 202 -1.23 -15.31 -1.42
C LEU A 202 -0.38 -14.71 -2.54
N VAL A 203 -0.69 -15.10 -3.76
CA VAL A 203 0.03 -14.72 -4.97
C VAL A 203 -0.96 -14.15 -5.97
N PHE A 204 -0.66 -12.98 -6.50
CA PHE A 204 -1.51 -12.31 -7.47
C PHE A 204 -1.79 -13.18 -8.71
N GLY A 205 -3.07 -13.35 -9.07
CA GLY A 205 -3.54 -14.23 -10.15
C GLY A 205 -3.02 -13.89 -11.56
N GLY A 206 -2.31 -12.79 -11.69
CA GLY A 206 -1.63 -12.39 -12.93
C GLY A 206 -0.12 -12.52 -12.91
N PHE A 207 0.52 -13.13 -11.88
CA PHE A 207 1.98 -13.37 -11.88
C PHE A 207 2.38 -14.46 -12.89
N SER A 208 3.65 -14.41 -13.34
CA SER A 208 4.22 -15.43 -14.22
C SER A 208 4.45 -16.74 -13.47
N ALA A 209 4.54 -17.84 -14.22
CA ALA A 209 4.88 -19.16 -13.68
C ALA A 209 6.17 -19.13 -12.86
N GLU A 210 7.20 -18.39 -13.31
CA GLU A 210 8.46 -18.24 -12.58
C GLU A 210 8.27 -17.59 -11.20
N ALA A 211 7.44 -16.55 -11.12
CA ALA A 211 7.16 -15.88 -9.85
C ALA A 211 6.38 -16.76 -8.87
N VAL A 212 5.47 -17.61 -9.36
CA VAL A 212 4.77 -18.62 -8.56
C VAL A 212 5.73 -19.71 -8.13
N ARG A 213 6.52 -20.24 -9.07
CA ARG A 213 7.53 -21.27 -8.83
C ARG A 213 8.51 -20.89 -7.73
N PHE A 214 9.05 -19.66 -7.82
CA PHE A 214 9.96 -19.15 -6.79
C PHE A 214 9.36 -19.26 -5.38
N ARG A 215 8.07 -18.94 -5.20
CA ARG A 215 7.39 -19.02 -3.90
C ARG A 215 7.16 -20.47 -3.45
N LEU A 216 6.82 -21.36 -4.38
CA LEU A 216 6.68 -22.79 -4.10
C LEU A 216 8.00 -23.39 -3.62
N GLU A 217 9.11 -23.08 -4.28
CA GLU A 217 10.44 -23.56 -3.93
C GLU A 217 10.94 -22.97 -2.60
N ASP A 218 10.86 -21.63 -2.45
CA ASP A 218 11.37 -20.93 -1.27
C ASP A 218 10.62 -21.33 0.01
N THR A 219 9.29 -21.47 -0.07
CA THR A 219 8.49 -21.92 1.08
C THR A 219 8.45 -23.44 1.24
N ARG A 220 8.85 -24.20 0.22
CA ARG A 220 8.64 -25.66 0.14
C ARG A 220 7.19 -26.03 0.39
N ALA A 221 6.27 -25.31 -0.25
CA ALA A 221 4.84 -25.51 -0.08
C ALA A 221 4.41 -26.90 -0.55
N LYS A 222 3.57 -27.58 0.25
CA LYS A 222 2.99 -28.87 -0.10
C LYS A 222 1.77 -28.77 -1.00
N LEU A 223 1.07 -27.64 -0.94
CA LEU A 223 -0.15 -27.37 -1.68
C LEU A 223 -0.06 -26.07 -2.45
N LEU A 224 -0.49 -26.11 -3.71
CA LEU A 224 -0.83 -24.96 -4.52
C LEU A 224 -2.35 -24.89 -4.69
N VAL A 225 -2.95 -23.75 -4.36
CA VAL A 225 -4.36 -23.49 -4.65
C VAL A 225 -4.45 -22.56 -5.85
N THR A 226 -5.21 -22.91 -6.87
CA THR A 226 -5.33 -22.13 -8.11
C THR A 226 -6.75 -22.20 -8.68
N SER A 227 -7.00 -21.58 -9.83
CA SER A 227 -8.27 -21.66 -10.57
C SER A 227 -8.06 -22.12 -12.02
N ASP A 228 -9.14 -22.55 -12.66
CA ASP A 228 -9.14 -22.80 -14.10
C ASP A 228 -8.81 -21.51 -14.88
N GLY A 229 -9.29 -20.38 -14.42
CA GLY A 229 -9.05 -19.06 -15.01
C GLY A 229 -9.56 -17.94 -14.14
N GLN A 230 -9.47 -16.70 -14.65
CA GLN A 230 -9.98 -15.47 -14.06
C GLN A 230 -10.66 -14.61 -15.12
N PHE A 231 -11.55 -13.73 -14.71
CA PHE A 231 -12.08 -12.69 -15.60
C PHE A 231 -11.24 -11.41 -15.44
N ARG A 232 -10.78 -10.90 -16.58
CA ARG A 232 -9.99 -9.67 -16.59
C ARG A 232 -10.08 -8.94 -17.93
N ARG A 233 -10.40 -7.64 -17.91
CA ARG A 233 -10.59 -6.78 -19.09
C ARG A 233 -11.60 -7.38 -20.08
N GLY A 234 -12.74 -7.82 -19.57
CA GLY A 234 -13.83 -8.39 -20.35
C GLY A 234 -13.57 -9.79 -20.93
N LYS A 235 -12.53 -10.49 -20.49
CA LYS A 235 -12.13 -11.80 -21.03
C LYS A 235 -11.87 -12.82 -19.93
N ALA A 236 -12.21 -14.08 -20.22
CA ALA A 236 -11.71 -15.21 -19.46
C ALA A 236 -10.23 -15.46 -19.83
N VAL A 237 -9.36 -15.47 -18.83
CA VAL A 237 -7.90 -15.69 -18.96
C VAL A 237 -7.55 -16.95 -18.19
N GLU A 238 -6.89 -17.89 -18.84
CA GLU A 238 -6.45 -19.14 -18.20
C GLU A 238 -5.37 -18.87 -17.16
N VAL A 239 -5.51 -19.46 -15.96
CA VAL A 239 -4.55 -19.37 -14.84
C VAL A 239 -3.84 -20.70 -14.62
N LYS A 240 -4.55 -21.83 -14.84
CA LYS A 240 -4.05 -23.17 -14.55
C LYS A 240 -2.77 -23.54 -15.30
N SER A 241 -2.59 -23.10 -16.53
CA SER A 241 -1.36 -23.37 -17.32
C SER A 241 -0.11 -22.76 -16.68
N GLN A 242 -0.22 -21.54 -16.11
CA GLN A 242 0.86 -20.92 -15.36
C GLN A 242 1.15 -21.66 -14.04
N ALA A 243 0.09 -22.13 -13.38
CA ALA A 243 0.20 -22.95 -12.17
C ALA A 243 0.89 -24.28 -12.46
N ASP A 244 0.54 -24.95 -13.59
CA ASP A 244 1.15 -26.21 -14.00
C ASP A 244 2.63 -26.05 -14.37
N GLU A 245 2.98 -24.97 -15.06
CA GLU A 245 4.36 -24.67 -15.37
C GLU A 245 5.19 -24.40 -14.11
N ALA A 246 4.63 -23.64 -13.17
CA ALA A 246 5.24 -23.38 -11.87
C ALA A 246 5.44 -24.66 -11.03
N ALA A 247 4.49 -25.57 -11.09
CA ALA A 247 4.47 -26.82 -10.33
C ALA A 247 5.32 -27.93 -10.92
N ARG A 248 5.88 -27.75 -12.12
CA ARG A 248 6.61 -28.82 -12.84
C ARG A 248 7.84 -29.28 -12.05
N ASP A 249 7.97 -30.60 -11.86
CA ASP A 249 9.13 -31.25 -11.24
C ASP A 249 9.45 -30.79 -9.80
N LEU A 250 8.44 -30.34 -9.05
CA LEU A 250 8.57 -30.01 -7.63
C LEU A 250 8.16 -31.19 -6.75
N GLU A 251 9.14 -31.97 -6.29
CA GLU A 251 8.91 -33.19 -5.48
C GLU A 251 8.18 -32.93 -4.14
N HIS A 252 8.28 -31.71 -3.59
CA HIS A 252 7.65 -31.37 -2.32
C HIS A 252 6.21 -30.88 -2.46
N LEU A 253 5.76 -30.58 -3.69
CA LEU A 253 4.38 -30.18 -3.98
C LEU A 253 3.54 -31.44 -4.17
N GLU A 254 2.69 -31.72 -3.21
CA GLU A 254 1.90 -32.95 -3.15
C GLU A 254 0.59 -32.81 -3.96
N HIS A 255 -0.08 -31.64 -3.86
CA HIS A 255 -1.38 -31.41 -4.48
C HIS A 255 -1.51 -30.01 -5.10
N VAL A 256 -2.42 -29.91 -6.10
CA VAL A 256 -2.91 -28.68 -6.69
C VAL A 256 -4.43 -28.65 -6.55
N LEU A 257 -4.96 -27.78 -5.70
CA LEU A 257 -6.40 -27.60 -5.50
C LEU A 257 -6.92 -26.52 -6.46
N VAL A 258 -7.92 -26.86 -7.29
CA VAL A 258 -8.37 -26.06 -8.42
C VAL A 258 -9.80 -25.56 -8.23
N VAL A 259 -9.98 -24.24 -8.20
CA VAL A 259 -11.29 -23.59 -8.20
C VAL A 259 -11.81 -23.48 -9.64
N ARG A 260 -13.06 -23.83 -9.88
CA ARG A 260 -13.72 -23.64 -11.18
C ARG A 260 -14.35 -22.26 -11.23
N ARG A 261 -13.66 -21.30 -11.86
CA ARG A 261 -14.13 -19.91 -11.99
C ARG A 261 -14.69 -19.57 -13.36
N THR A 262 -14.01 -19.96 -14.41
CA THR A 262 -14.35 -19.55 -15.79
C THR A 262 -14.98 -20.64 -16.62
N GLY A 263 -14.84 -21.90 -16.24
CA GLY A 263 -15.29 -23.05 -16.99
C GLY A 263 -14.43 -23.36 -18.23
N LEU A 264 -13.22 -22.81 -18.30
CA LEU A 264 -12.28 -23.15 -19.36
C LEU A 264 -11.84 -24.61 -19.27
N ASP A 265 -11.60 -25.23 -20.43
CA ASP A 265 -10.97 -26.53 -20.51
C ASP A 265 -9.49 -26.41 -20.15
N ILE A 266 -9.06 -27.12 -19.10
CA ILE A 266 -7.71 -27.06 -18.58
C ILE A 266 -7.01 -28.40 -18.64
N ALA A 267 -5.67 -28.38 -18.68
CA ALA A 267 -4.87 -29.58 -18.49
C ALA A 267 -5.07 -30.13 -17.08
N TRP A 268 -5.04 -31.45 -16.92
CA TRP A 268 -5.25 -32.13 -15.64
C TRP A 268 -4.20 -33.19 -15.38
N THR A 269 -3.55 -33.13 -14.23
CA THR A 269 -2.58 -34.14 -13.80
C THR A 269 -3.24 -35.02 -12.76
N PRO A 270 -3.56 -36.30 -13.10
CA PRO A 270 -4.13 -37.23 -12.15
C PRO A 270 -3.24 -37.40 -10.91
N ASP A 271 -3.86 -37.72 -9.79
CA ASP A 271 -3.26 -37.93 -8.45
C ASP A 271 -2.64 -36.68 -7.80
N ARG A 272 -2.41 -35.57 -8.56
CA ARG A 272 -1.94 -34.30 -8.07
C ARG A 272 -3.07 -33.27 -7.99
N ASP A 273 -3.84 -33.14 -9.08
CA ASP A 273 -4.86 -32.10 -9.20
C ASP A 273 -6.18 -32.56 -8.57
N VAL A 274 -6.79 -31.67 -7.79
CA VAL A 274 -8.03 -31.93 -7.06
C VAL A 274 -8.98 -30.76 -7.29
N TRP A 275 -10.24 -31.05 -7.68
CA TRP A 275 -11.23 -29.99 -7.78
C TRP A 275 -11.72 -29.50 -6.42
N TRP A 276 -11.84 -28.18 -6.27
CA TRP A 276 -12.41 -27.55 -5.08
C TRP A 276 -13.78 -28.11 -4.73
N HIS A 277 -14.70 -28.14 -5.70
CA HIS A 277 -16.08 -28.59 -5.50
C HIS A 277 -16.20 -30.10 -5.22
N GLU A 278 -15.19 -30.91 -5.51
CA GLU A 278 -15.18 -32.34 -5.19
C GLU A 278 -14.56 -32.61 -3.82
N SER A 279 -13.68 -31.76 -3.33
CA SER A 279 -12.98 -31.89 -2.07
C SER A 279 -13.57 -30.97 -0.99
N VAL A 280 -13.53 -29.65 -1.18
CA VAL A 280 -13.94 -28.67 -0.18
C VAL A 280 -15.45 -28.67 0.04
N ASP A 281 -16.24 -28.56 -1.04
CA ASP A 281 -17.69 -28.42 -0.92
C ASP A 281 -18.38 -29.68 -0.40
N THR A 282 -17.67 -30.83 -0.42
CA THR A 282 -18.16 -32.11 0.10
C THR A 282 -17.64 -32.45 1.49
N ALA A 283 -16.69 -31.68 2.01
CA ALA A 283 -16.10 -31.91 3.32
C ALA A 283 -17.08 -31.57 4.47
N SER A 284 -16.77 -32.04 5.68
CA SER A 284 -17.55 -31.74 6.87
C SER A 284 -17.64 -30.24 7.12
N GLU A 285 -18.86 -29.76 7.41
CA GLU A 285 -19.15 -28.35 7.76
C GLU A 285 -18.66 -27.96 9.16
N HIS A 286 -18.16 -28.90 9.95
CA HIS A 286 -17.67 -28.68 11.30
C HIS A 286 -16.18 -29.00 11.41
N HIS A 287 -15.42 -28.03 11.87
CA HIS A 287 -13.99 -28.15 12.20
C HIS A 287 -13.71 -27.39 13.49
N GLU A 288 -13.09 -28.07 14.46
CA GLU A 288 -12.71 -27.43 15.73
C GLU A 288 -11.47 -26.55 15.53
N ALA A 289 -11.58 -25.25 15.83
CA ALA A 289 -10.46 -24.33 15.80
C ALA A 289 -9.51 -24.57 16.98
N ARG A 290 -8.24 -24.88 16.70
CA ARG A 290 -7.21 -25.00 17.73
C ARG A 290 -6.49 -23.68 17.92
N SER A 291 -6.20 -23.33 19.17
CA SER A 291 -5.39 -22.16 19.48
C SER A 291 -3.91 -22.41 19.21
N PHE A 292 -3.24 -21.38 18.68
CA PHE A 292 -1.80 -21.37 18.43
C PHE A 292 -1.12 -20.29 19.26
N ASP A 293 0.20 -20.41 19.45
CA ASP A 293 1.02 -19.40 20.09
C ASP A 293 0.86 -18.04 19.39
N ALA A 294 0.90 -16.94 20.13
CA ALA A 294 0.82 -15.59 19.57
C ALA A 294 1.89 -15.32 18.49
N GLU A 295 3.06 -15.92 18.63
CA GLU A 295 4.16 -15.82 17.66
C GLU A 295 4.12 -16.88 16.55
N HIS A 296 3.09 -17.74 16.52
CA HIS A 296 2.93 -18.70 15.42
C HIS A 296 2.81 -17.97 14.09
N PRO A 297 3.57 -18.35 13.04
CA PRO A 297 3.49 -17.73 11.73
C PRO A 297 2.08 -17.84 11.13
N LEU A 298 1.55 -16.71 10.66
CA LEU A 298 0.23 -16.65 10.02
C LEU A 298 0.35 -16.72 8.50
N PHE A 299 1.21 -15.88 7.94
CA PHE A 299 1.44 -15.83 6.49
C PHE A 299 2.86 -15.37 6.13
N ILE A 300 3.22 -15.66 4.88
CA ILE A 300 4.44 -15.16 4.25
C ILE A 300 4.03 -14.29 3.05
N ILE A 301 4.41 -13.01 3.08
CA ILE A 301 4.16 -12.10 1.99
C ILE A 301 5.46 -11.69 1.31
N TYR A 302 5.49 -11.81 -0.03
CA TYR A 302 6.68 -11.51 -0.82
C TYR A 302 6.68 -10.08 -1.33
N THR A 303 7.79 -9.39 -1.09
CA THR A 303 8.03 -8.04 -1.60
C THR A 303 9.22 -8.04 -2.56
N SER A 304 9.20 -7.14 -3.54
CA SER A 304 10.37 -6.91 -4.42
C SER A 304 11.51 -6.33 -3.59
N GLY A 305 12.64 -7.05 -3.53
CA GLY A 305 13.84 -6.57 -2.84
C GLY A 305 14.69 -5.68 -3.74
N THR A 306 15.39 -4.72 -3.16
CA THR A 306 16.39 -3.88 -3.87
C THR A 306 17.55 -4.71 -4.45
N THR A 307 17.76 -5.94 -3.97
CA THR A 307 18.82 -6.87 -4.40
C THR A 307 18.40 -7.90 -5.45
N GLY A 308 17.24 -7.74 -6.08
CA GLY A 308 16.78 -8.56 -7.21
C GLY A 308 15.95 -9.79 -6.84
N LYS A 309 16.17 -10.46 -5.68
CA LYS A 309 15.31 -11.58 -5.26
C LYS A 309 14.20 -11.11 -4.32
N PRO A 310 12.95 -11.58 -4.50
CA PRO A 310 11.87 -11.28 -3.58
C PRO A 310 12.22 -11.69 -2.13
N LYS A 311 11.69 -10.94 -1.14
CA LYS A 311 11.81 -11.23 0.29
C LYS A 311 10.48 -11.74 0.81
N GLY A 312 10.44 -12.93 1.40
CA GLY A 312 9.26 -13.48 2.06
C GLY A 312 9.19 -12.99 3.51
N LEU A 313 8.36 -12.00 3.79
CA LEU A 313 8.17 -11.45 5.14
C LEU A 313 7.22 -12.33 5.94
N VAL A 314 7.61 -12.69 7.15
CA VAL A 314 6.82 -13.56 8.04
C VAL A 314 6.08 -12.72 9.06
N HIS A 315 4.76 -12.83 9.10
CA HIS A 315 3.92 -12.22 10.12
C HIS A 315 3.39 -13.24 11.12
N SER A 316 3.37 -12.86 12.41
CA SER A 316 2.86 -13.69 13.51
C SER A 316 1.34 -13.53 13.66
N SER A 317 0.71 -14.50 14.34
CA SER A 317 -0.75 -14.53 14.54
C SER A 317 -1.24 -13.44 15.51
N GLY A 318 -0.75 -13.44 16.74
CA GLY A 318 -1.27 -12.58 17.81
C GLY A 318 -0.92 -11.10 17.62
N GLY A 319 0.36 -10.82 17.38
CA GLY A 319 0.84 -9.45 17.22
C GLY A 319 0.25 -8.76 16.00
N TYR A 320 0.24 -9.45 14.85
CA TYR A 320 -0.34 -8.91 13.62
C TYR A 320 -1.85 -8.67 13.76
N LEU A 321 -2.61 -9.66 14.26
CA LEU A 321 -4.06 -9.48 14.39
C LEU A 321 -4.43 -8.38 15.38
N THR A 322 -3.68 -8.21 16.47
CA THR A 322 -3.89 -7.11 17.42
C THR A 322 -3.73 -5.75 16.75
N HIS A 323 -2.61 -5.53 16.04
CA HIS A 323 -2.35 -4.27 15.36
C HIS A 323 -3.39 -4.01 14.26
N THR A 324 -3.67 -5.02 13.44
CA THR A 324 -4.64 -4.95 12.35
C THR A 324 -6.06 -4.64 12.84
N SER A 325 -6.54 -5.38 13.83
CA SER A 325 -7.89 -5.20 14.37
C SER A 325 -8.06 -3.84 15.04
N TRP A 326 -7.09 -3.43 15.86
CA TRP A 326 -7.16 -2.15 16.57
C TRP A 326 -7.04 -0.98 15.61
N SER A 327 -6.06 -1.00 14.69
CA SER A 327 -5.88 0.10 13.73
C SER A 327 -7.09 0.25 12.82
N HIS A 328 -7.63 -0.85 12.29
CA HIS A 328 -8.86 -0.83 11.49
C HIS A 328 -10.04 -0.20 12.27
N TRP A 329 -10.23 -0.59 13.52
CA TRP A 329 -11.29 -0.03 14.37
C TRP A 329 -11.11 1.47 14.64
N ALA A 330 -9.86 1.92 14.85
CA ALA A 330 -9.57 3.28 15.26
C ALA A 330 -9.57 4.27 14.08
N HIS A 331 -8.79 3.99 13.01
CA HIS A 331 -8.62 4.99 11.96
C HIS A 331 -9.68 4.92 10.84
N PHE A 332 -10.36 3.79 10.65
CA PHE A 332 -11.58 3.77 9.84
C PHE A 332 -12.83 4.09 10.68
N ASP A 333 -12.65 4.31 11.97
CA ASP A 333 -13.75 4.61 12.89
C ASP A 333 -14.89 3.58 12.74
N ALA A 334 -14.53 2.29 12.68
CA ALA A 334 -15.39 1.20 12.26
C ALA A 334 -16.67 1.09 13.09
N LYS A 335 -17.82 1.08 12.44
CA LYS A 335 -19.14 0.94 13.05
C LYS A 335 -19.75 -0.41 12.67
N ALA A 336 -20.63 -0.91 13.53
CA ALA A 336 -21.22 -2.22 13.36
C ALA A 336 -22.02 -2.40 12.06
N ASP A 337 -22.54 -1.32 11.49
CA ASP A 337 -23.35 -1.28 10.27
C ASP A 337 -22.55 -0.87 9.02
N ASP A 338 -21.24 -0.68 9.15
CA ASP A 338 -20.42 -0.33 8.01
C ASP A 338 -20.34 -1.43 6.95
N VAL A 339 -20.30 -0.97 5.70
CA VAL A 339 -19.88 -1.74 4.53
C VAL A 339 -18.53 -1.19 4.08
N HIS A 340 -17.48 -1.93 4.35
CA HIS A 340 -16.11 -1.56 4.04
C HIS A 340 -15.71 -2.08 2.66
N TRP A 341 -15.13 -1.23 1.83
CA TRP A 341 -14.52 -1.65 0.57
C TRP A 341 -13.10 -1.15 0.43
N CYS A 342 -12.16 -2.08 0.56
CA CYS A 342 -10.77 -1.91 0.15
C CYS A 342 -10.63 -2.41 -1.29
N THR A 343 -10.08 -1.61 -2.19
CA THR A 343 -9.99 -1.97 -3.61
C THR A 343 -8.68 -2.65 -4.00
N ALA A 344 -7.89 -3.07 -3.01
CA ALA A 344 -6.64 -3.77 -3.25
C ALA A 344 -6.90 -5.24 -3.64
N ASP A 345 -6.00 -5.81 -4.44
CA ASP A 345 -6.02 -7.25 -4.69
C ASP A 345 -5.61 -8.04 -3.44
N LEU A 346 -6.26 -9.18 -3.19
CA LEU A 346 -6.05 -10.00 -1.99
C LEU A 346 -4.62 -10.49 -1.79
N ALA A 347 -3.80 -10.53 -2.84
CA ALA A 347 -2.40 -10.90 -2.75
C ALA A 347 -1.49 -9.81 -2.14
N TRP A 348 -1.98 -8.57 -2.01
CA TRP A 348 -1.22 -7.49 -1.39
C TRP A 348 -1.48 -7.41 0.11
N VAL A 349 -0.47 -6.94 0.87
CA VAL A 349 -0.61 -6.76 2.33
C VAL A 349 -1.78 -5.86 2.69
N THR A 350 -2.10 -4.88 1.85
CA THR A 350 -3.24 -3.97 2.07
C THR A 350 -4.54 -4.74 2.23
N ALA A 351 -4.80 -5.70 1.34
CA ALA A 351 -5.99 -6.51 1.42
C ALA A 351 -5.92 -7.56 2.55
N HIS A 352 -4.75 -8.19 2.81
CA HIS A 352 -4.61 -9.04 3.99
C HIS A 352 -5.07 -8.27 5.24
N THR A 353 -4.58 -7.05 5.41
CA THR A 353 -4.81 -6.25 6.63
C THR A 353 -6.19 -5.60 6.66
N TYR A 354 -6.61 -4.95 5.57
CA TYR A 354 -7.81 -4.11 5.57
C TYR A 354 -8.94 -4.58 4.63
N GLU A 355 -8.85 -5.84 4.19
CA GLU A 355 -9.94 -6.52 3.47
C GLU A 355 -10.21 -7.92 4.05
N ILE A 356 -9.21 -8.65 4.57
CA ILE A 356 -9.43 -9.95 5.21
C ILE A 356 -9.49 -9.77 6.73
N TYR A 357 -8.34 -9.55 7.38
CA TYR A 357 -8.22 -9.70 8.83
C TYR A 357 -8.82 -8.55 9.64
N GLY A 358 -8.63 -7.31 9.24
CA GLY A 358 -9.12 -6.12 9.96
C GLY A 358 -10.64 -6.03 10.01
N PRO A 359 -11.33 -5.95 8.87
CA PRO A 359 -12.79 -5.88 8.83
C PRO A 359 -13.46 -7.09 9.47
N LEU A 360 -13.01 -8.32 9.13
CA LEU A 360 -13.62 -9.54 9.69
C LEU A 360 -13.37 -9.66 11.19
N SER A 361 -12.19 -9.30 11.70
CA SER A 361 -11.95 -9.29 13.16
C SER A 361 -12.83 -8.28 13.91
N ASN A 362 -13.29 -7.24 13.25
CA ASN A 362 -14.24 -6.27 13.81
C ASN A 362 -15.71 -6.57 13.47
N GLY A 363 -15.99 -7.67 12.80
CA GLY A 363 -17.36 -8.12 12.49
C GLY A 363 -18.08 -7.27 11.47
N LEU A 364 -17.38 -6.64 10.52
CA LEU A 364 -17.95 -5.77 9.50
C LEU A 364 -18.42 -6.56 8.27
N THR A 365 -19.29 -5.92 7.49
CA THR A 365 -19.57 -6.31 6.12
C THR A 365 -18.53 -5.68 5.19
N GLN A 366 -18.07 -6.41 4.19
CA GLN A 366 -17.14 -5.87 3.20
C GLN A 366 -17.48 -6.28 1.78
N VAL A 367 -16.96 -5.52 0.82
CA VAL A 367 -17.07 -5.82 -0.61
C VAL A 367 -15.73 -6.31 -1.11
N ILE A 368 -15.73 -7.39 -1.88
CA ILE A 368 -14.59 -7.87 -2.66
C ILE A 368 -14.97 -7.89 -4.13
N TYR A 369 -14.08 -7.42 -5.01
CA TYR A 369 -14.34 -7.28 -6.42
C TYR A 369 -13.27 -7.95 -7.28
N GLU A 370 -13.67 -8.96 -8.09
CA GLU A 370 -12.82 -9.52 -9.12
C GLU A 370 -13.01 -8.73 -10.40
N GLY A 371 -12.04 -7.94 -10.81
CA GLY A 371 -12.10 -7.20 -12.06
C GLY A 371 -11.14 -6.03 -12.14
N THR A 372 -11.23 -5.33 -13.27
CA THR A 372 -10.50 -4.09 -13.50
C THR A 372 -11.44 -2.89 -13.32
N PRO A 373 -10.93 -1.72 -12.89
CA PRO A 373 -11.78 -0.57 -12.55
C PRO A 373 -12.69 -0.07 -13.69
N GLY A 374 -12.27 -0.28 -14.94
CA GLY A 374 -12.96 0.22 -16.13
C GLY A 374 -13.90 -0.77 -16.80
N GLU A 375 -14.07 -1.98 -16.24
CA GLU A 375 -14.90 -3.02 -16.84
C GLU A 375 -16.15 -3.32 -16.00
N PRO A 376 -17.30 -3.53 -16.63
CA PRO A 376 -17.62 -3.34 -18.04
C PRO A 376 -17.78 -1.86 -18.41
N THR A 377 -17.79 -0.96 -17.45
CA THR A 377 -17.92 0.50 -17.60
C THR A 377 -16.97 1.25 -16.70
N ARG A 378 -16.59 2.47 -17.04
CA ARG A 378 -15.77 3.34 -16.18
C ARG A 378 -16.48 3.72 -14.87
N GLU A 379 -17.80 3.54 -14.81
CA GLU A 379 -18.66 3.85 -13.66
C GLU A 379 -18.77 2.67 -12.67
N ARG A 380 -18.08 1.56 -12.95
CA ARG A 380 -18.20 0.31 -12.17
C ARG A 380 -18.04 0.50 -10.66
N HIS A 381 -17.09 1.31 -10.24
CA HIS A 381 -16.90 1.58 -8.81
C HIS A 381 -18.06 2.35 -8.19
N LEU A 382 -18.63 3.31 -8.94
CA LEU A 382 -19.81 4.07 -8.48
C LEU A 382 -21.02 3.15 -8.33
N GLU A 383 -21.23 2.25 -9.30
CA GLU A 383 -22.29 1.24 -9.26
C GLU A 383 -22.16 0.30 -8.06
N ILE A 384 -20.94 -0.13 -7.72
CA ILE A 384 -20.66 -1.00 -6.56
C ILE A 384 -20.93 -0.26 -5.25
N ILE A 385 -20.47 0.98 -5.14
CA ILE A 385 -20.71 1.81 -3.95
C ILE A 385 -22.22 1.97 -3.70
N GLU A 386 -22.98 2.35 -4.73
CA GLU A 386 -24.42 2.51 -4.63
C GLU A 386 -25.11 1.18 -4.29
N ARG A 387 -24.77 0.11 -5.00
CA ARG A 387 -25.42 -1.20 -4.87
C ARG A 387 -25.32 -1.81 -3.50
N TYR A 388 -24.15 -1.72 -2.89
CA TYR A 388 -23.90 -2.33 -1.58
C TYR A 388 -23.98 -1.33 -0.43
N GLY A 389 -24.22 -0.05 -0.73
CA GLY A 389 -24.26 0.99 0.29
C GLY A 389 -22.92 1.14 0.99
N VAL A 390 -21.80 1.14 0.24
CA VAL A 390 -20.46 1.25 0.80
C VAL A 390 -20.34 2.50 1.66
N THR A 391 -19.88 2.33 2.90
CA THR A 391 -19.73 3.44 3.86
C THR A 391 -18.29 3.89 4.00
N VAL A 392 -17.33 2.98 3.84
CA VAL A 392 -15.88 3.24 3.87
C VAL A 392 -15.28 2.78 2.55
N TYR A 393 -14.67 3.72 1.83
CA TYR A 393 -14.02 3.44 0.54
C TYR A 393 -12.53 3.72 0.64
N TYR A 394 -11.70 2.66 0.57
CA TYR A 394 -10.25 2.69 0.75
C TYR A 394 -9.54 2.25 -0.53
N THR A 395 -8.77 3.15 -1.15
CA THR A 395 -8.25 2.93 -2.50
C THR A 395 -6.85 3.52 -2.70
N ALA A 396 -6.26 3.28 -3.88
CA ALA A 396 -4.95 3.79 -4.23
C ALA A 396 -5.03 5.15 -4.96
N PRO A 397 -4.07 6.07 -4.75
CA PRO A 397 -3.97 7.32 -5.48
C PRO A 397 -3.94 7.16 -7.01
N THR A 398 -3.33 6.09 -7.51
CA THR A 398 -3.36 5.75 -8.94
C THR A 398 -4.79 5.58 -9.47
N LEU A 399 -5.68 4.91 -8.73
CA LEU A 399 -7.07 4.78 -9.15
C LEU A 399 -7.81 6.12 -9.10
N ILE A 400 -7.54 6.96 -8.11
CA ILE A 400 -8.10 8.31 -8.03
C ILE A 400 -7.69 9.14 -9.25
N ARG A 401 -6.42 9.14 -9.64
CA ARG A 401 -5.93 9.80 -10.86
C ARG A 401 -6.59 9.24 -12.13
N THR A 402 -6.84 7.94 -12.16
CA THR A 402 -7.58 7.31 -13.25
C THR A 402 -9.00 7.86 -13.35
N PHE A 403 -9.71 7.99 -12.24
CA PHE A 403 -11.04 8.62 -12.22
C PHE A 403 -11.01 10.08 -12.61
N MET A 404 -10.01 10.85 -12.17
CA MET A 404 -9.81 12.24 -12.64
C MET A 404 -9.67 12.29 -14.17
N SER A 405 -8.89 11.38 -14.76
CA SER A 405 -8.72 11.29 -16.20
C SER A 405 -10.01 10.88 -16.93
N TRP A 406 -10.83 10.03 -16.33
CA TRP A 406 -12.08 9.57 -16.95
C TRP A 406 -13.22 10.54 -16.84
N PHE A 407 -13.36 11.21 -15.71
CA PHE A 407 -14.54 11.99 -15.34
C PHE A 407 -14.29 13.49 -15.31
N GLY A 408 -13.03 13.93 -15.35
CA GLY A 408 -12.69 15.35 -15.24
C GLY A 408 -13.02 15.90 -13.85
N ASP A 409 -13.66 17.07 -13.82
CA ASP A 409 -13.93 17.79 -12.58
C ASP A 409 -15.12 17.27 -11.77
N GLU A 410 -16.03 16.49 -12.37
CA GLU A 410 -17.26 16.02 -11.74
C GLU A 410 -17.49 14.53 -12.04
N LEU A 411 -18.04 13.82 -11.07
CA LEU A 411 -18.46 12.43 -11.27
C LEU A 411 -19.70 12.36 -12.17
N PRO A 412 -19.89 11.24 -12.91
CA PRO A 412 -21.13 10.97 -13.64
C PRO A 412 -22.35 11.11 -12.73
N THR A 413 -23.41 11.73 -13.27
CA THR A 413 -24.68 11.85 -12.58
C THR A 413 -25.48 10.55 -12.68
N GLY A 414 -26.24 10.23 -11.64
CA GLY A 414 -27.13 9.05 -11.65
C GLY A 414 -26.74 7.97 -10.65
N HIS A 415 -25.63 8.16 -9.93
CA HIS A 415 -25.20 7.27 -8.84
C HIS A 415 -25.39 7.91 -7.47
N ASP A 416 -25.95 7.16 -6.53
CA ASP A 416 -26.08 7.60 -5.14
C ASP A 416 -24.87 7.14 -4.31
N LEU A 417 -24.00 8.08 -3.99
CA LEU A 417 -22.84 7.87 -3.11
C LEU A 417 -23.08 8.39 -1.68
N SER A 418 -24.32 8.66 -1.30
CA SER A 418 -24.66 9.25 0.01
C SER A 418 -24.35 8.32 1.18
N SER A 419 -24.22 7.01 0.94
CA SER A 419 -23.78 6.02 1.92
C SER A 419 -22.35 6.22 2.42
N LEU A 420 -21.46 6.81 1.59
CA LEU A 420 -20.08 7.07 1.98
C LEU A 420 -20.02 8.03 3.17
N ARG A 421 -19.28 7.63 4.21
CA ARG A 421 -18.99 8.42 5.40
C ARG A 421 -17.51 8.67 5.64
N LEU A 422 -16.63 7.85 5.02
CA LEU A 422 -15.19 7.93 5.16
C LEU A 422 -14.50 7.44 3.88
N LEU A 423 -13.47 8.16 3.49
CA LEU A 423 -12.59 7.81 2.37
C LEU A 423 -11.20 7.49 2.89
N GLY A 424 -10.42 6.73 2.13
CA GLY A 424 -9.04 6.46 2.49
C GLY A 424 -8.14 6.22 1.29
N THR A 425 -6.84 6.47 1.49
CA THR A 425 -5.80 6.29 0.46
C THR A 425 -4.62 5.49 0.99
N VAL A 426 -4.04 4.68 0.11
CA VAL A 426 -2.96 3.75 0.47
C VAL A 426 -2.06 3.41 -0.72
N GLY A 427 -0.84 2.99 -0.40
CA GLY A 427 0.05 2.31 -1.33
C GLY A 427 1.10 3.20 -1.97
N GLU A 428 0.84 4.48 -2.13
CA GLU A 428 1.77 5.50 -2.59
C GLU A 428 1.39 6.86 -2.00
N ALA A 429 2.29 7.83 -2.00
CA ALA A 429 1.95 9.19 -1.59
C ALA A 429 0.95 9.79 -2.59
N ILE A 430 -0.09 10.42 -2.07
CA ILE A 430 -1.10 11.09 -2.89
C ILE A 430 -0.67 12.54 -3.18
N ASN A 431 -0.81 12.93 -4.45
CA ASN A 431 -0.66 14.34 -4.82
C ASN A 431 -1.76 15.19 -4.16
N PRO A 432 -1.45 16.38 -3.61
CA PRO A 432 -2.43 17.25 -2.98
C PRO A 432 -3.67 17.57 -3.84
N GLU A 433 -3.51 17.77 -5.15
CA GLU A 433 -4.64 18.06 -6.03
C GLU A 433 -5.54 16.85 -6.26
N ALA A 434 -4.96 15.63 -6.33
CA ALA A 434 -5.74 14.40 -6.40
C ALA A 434 -6.49 14.14 -5.07
N TRP A 435 -5.87 14.45 -3.93
CA TRP A 435 -6.53 14.40 -2.63
C TRP A 435 -7.73 15.36 -2.56
N VAL A 436 -7.55 16.62 -2.99
CA VAL A 436 -8.62 17.65 -3.00
C VAL A 436 -9.74 17.26 -3.97
N TRP A 437 -9.39 16.73 -5.14
CA TRP A 437 -10.38 16.23 -6.10
C TRP A 437 -11.21 15.09 -5.48
N PHE A 438 -10.57 14.13 -4.85
CA PHE A 438 -11.24 13.00 -4.19
C PHE A 438 -12.15 13.45 -3.04
N HIS A 439 -11.66 14.39 -2.22
CA HIS A 439 -12.44 15.03 -1.17
C HIS A 439 -13.69 15.74 -1.70
N ARG A 440 -13.52 16.52 -2.80
CA ARG A 440 -14.61 17.27 -3.39
C ARG A 440 -15.66 16.39 -4.07
N THR A 441 -15.23 15.36 -4.78
CA THR A 441 -16.10 14.51 -5.61
C THR A 441 -16.74 13.37 -4.80
N PHE A 442 -15.97 12.37 -4.42
CA PHE A 442 -16.47 11.25 -3.61
C PHE A 442 -16.86 11.70 -2.20
N GLY A 443 -16.07 12.57 -1.62
CA GLY A 443 -16.29 13.10 -0.26
C GLY A 443 -17.30 14.24 -0.18
N ARG A 444 -17.83 14.74 -1.28
CA ARG A 444 -18.78 15.85 -1.35
C ARG A 444 -18.30 17.13 -0.62
N GLY A 445 -16.97 17.23 -0.40
CA GLY A 445 -16.33 18.32 0.35
C GLY A 445 -16.52 18.23 1.88
N GLU A 446 -17.03 17.13 2.40
CA GLU A 446 -17.41 16.99 3.82
C GLU A 446 -16.76 15.79 4.51
N LEU A 447 -16.44 14.71 3.76
CA LEU A 447 -15.96 13.46 4.35
C LEU A 447 -14.46 13.51 4.65
N PRO A 448 -14.03 12.98 5.80
CA PRO A 448 -12.61 12.86 6.08
C PRO A 448 -11.94 11.85 5.13
N ILE A 449 -10.69 12.13 4.77
CA ILE A 449 -9.82 11.20 4.04
C ILE A 449 -8.74 10.69 4.98
N ILE A 450 -8.65 9.38 5.11
CA ILE A 450 -7.61 8.69 5.85
C ILE A 450 -6.48 8.37 4.88
N ASP A 451 -5.48 9.24 4.80
CA ASP A 451 -4.26 8.98 4.04
C ASP A 451 -3.28 8.19 4.90
N THR A 452 -2.91 7.00 4.45
CA THR A 452 -2.14 6.06 5.27
C THR A 452 -0.75 5.80 4.69
N TRP A 453 0.26 5.83 5.54
CA TRP A 453 1.57 5.29 5.21
C TRP A 453 1.89 4.07 6.06
N TRP A 454 2.26 2.99 5.40
CA TRP A 454 2.72 1.75 5.98
C TRP A 454 3.28 0.82 4.90
N GLN A 455 3.82 -0.31 5.29
CA GLN A 455 4.54 -1.23 4.41
C GLN A 455 4.11 -2.68 4.68
N SER A 456 4.48 -3.60 3.77
CA SER A 456 4.33 -5.04 4.02
C SER A 456 5.06 -5.46 5.29
N GLU A 457 6.21 -4.85 5.55
CA GLU A 457 7.05 -5.06 6.71
C GLU A 457 6.39 -4.62 8.02
N THR A 458 5.56 -3.60 7.99
CA THR A 458 4.93 -3.05 9.20
C THR A 458 3.65 -3.77 9.60
N GLY A 459 3.05 -4.51 8.68
CA GLY A 459 1.86 -5.31 8.88
C GLY A 459 0.56 -4.51 8.88
N ALA A 460 0.56 -3.29 9.40
CA ALA A 460 -0.59 -2.38 9.42
C ALA A 460 -0.13 -0.91 9.43
N SER A 461 -1.07 0.04 9.47
CA SER A 461 -0.82 1.49 9.41
C SER A 461 0.11 1.98 10.50
N MET A 462 1.08 2.83 10.12
CA MET A 462 2.07 3.45 11.00
C MET A 462 1.88 4.96 11.13
N LEU A 463 1.67 5.63 9.98
CA LEU A 463 1.29 7.05 9.92
C LEU A 463 -0.13 7.12 9.36
N VAL A 464 -1.04 7.75 10.09
CA VAL A 464 -2.44 7.79 9.70
C VAL A 464 -3.22 8.81 10.55
N PRO A 465 -4.12 9.60 9.97
CA PRO A 465 -5.03 10.44 10.75
C PRO A 465 -6.10 9.61 11.45
N LEU A 466 -6.57 10.10 12.59
CA LEU A 466 -7.79 9.63 13.24
C LEU A 466 -8.94 10.56 12.84
N PRO A 467 -10.04 10.07 12.22
CA PRO A 467 -11.03 10.91 11.54
C PRO A 467 -11.77 11.90 12.45
N GLY A 468 -11.90 11.58 13.73
CA GLY A 468 -12.55 12.45 14.72
C GLY A 468 -11.60 13.39 15.48
N VAL A 469 -10.28 13.31 15.21
CA VAL A 469 -9.24 13.98 16.02
C VAL A 469 -8.30 14.82 15.18
N THR A 470 -7.79 14.26 14.07
CA THR A 470 -6.68 14.84 13.31
C THR A 470 -7.16 15.87 12.31
N THR A 471 -6.51 17.05 12.29
CA THR A 471 -6.67 17.99 11.17
C THR A 471 -5.87 17.45 9.97
N LEU A 472 -6.54 17.27 8.84
CA LEU A 472 -5.97 16.70 7.64
C LEU A 472 -5.23 17.75 6.82
N LYS A 473 -4.17 17.33 6.13
CA LYS A 473 -3.45 18.13 5.12
C LYS A 473 -3.33 17.31 3.84
N PRO A 474 -3.74 17.83 2.69
CA PRO A 474 -3.66 17.12 1.42
C PRO A 474 -2.24 16.62 1.11
N GLY A 475 -2.07 15.31 0.91
CA GLY A 475 -0.77 14.70 0.61
C GLY A 475 0.09 14.34 1.82
N SER A 476 -0.39 14.59 3.04
CA SER A 476 0.29 14.16 4.27
C SER A 476 -0.42 12.97 4.91
N ALA A 477 0.35 11.92 5.24
CA ALA A 477 -0.13 10.83 6.09
C ALA A 477 -0.31 11.24 7.57
N THR A 478 -0.09 12.50 7.87
CA THR A 478 -0.30 13.20 9.12
C THR A 478 0.58 12.72 10.28
N VAL A 479 0.05 11.94 11.22
CA VAL A 479 0.71 11.65 12.50
C VAL A 479 0.92 10.15 12.70
N ALA A 480 1.82 9.78 13.59
CA ALA A 480 1.99 8.39 13.98
C ALA A 480 0.71 7.84 14.63
N LEU A 481 0.34 6.60 14.29
CA LEU A 481 -0.74 5.89 14.95
C LEU A 481 -0.46 5.79 16.46
N PRO A 482 -1.45 5.96 17.36
CA PRO A 482 -1.23 5.73 18.78
C PRO A 482 -0.54 4.39 19.06
N GLY A 483 0.49 4.41 19.93
CA GLY A 483 1.32 3.23 20.23
C GLY A 483 2.46 2.97 19.26
N ILE A 484 2.59 3.78 18.20
CA ILE A 484 3.69 3.75 17.24
C ILE A 484 4.59 4.97 17.46
N ASP A 485 5.90 4.75 17.46
CA ASP A 485 6.91 5.78 17.70
C ASP A 485 7.75 6.01 16.42
N MET A 486 7.33 6.97 15.60
CA MET A 486 7.99 7.33 14.35
C MET A 486 8.81 8.61 14.50
N ALA A 487 9.94 8.66 13.78
CA ALA A 487 10.78 9.85 13.70
C ALA A 487 11.41 9.99 12.30
N VAL A 488 11.85 11.21 12.00
CA VAL A 488 12.71 11.52 10.86
C VAL A 488 14.09 11.87 11.40
N VAL A 489 15.12 11.14 10.99
CA VAL A 489 16.47 11.23 11.56
C VAL A 489 17.55 11.50 10.51
N ASP A 490 18.69 12.05 10.96
CA ASP A 490 19.91 12.18 10.17
C ASP A 490 20.68 10.83 10.07
N ALA A 491 21.83 10.83 9.42
CA ALA A 491 22.68 9.65 9.28
C ALA A 491 23.25 9.15 10.62
N GLU A 492 23.35 10.01 11.62
CA GLU A 492 23.80 9.70 12.97
C GLU A 492 22.67 9.21 13.88
N GLY A 493 21.40 9.26 13.43
CA GLY A 493 20.21 8.85 14.15
C GLY A 493 19.64 9.94 15.08
N ASN A 494 20.05 11.20 14.91
CA ASN A 494 19.47 12.33 15.63
C ASN A 494 18.19 12.80 14.92
N GLU A 495 17.19 13.21 15.68
CA GLU A 495 15.92 13.71 15.13
C GLU A 495 16.14 15.02 14.35
N GLN A 496 15.57 15.09 13.16
CA GLN A 496 15.66 16.27 12.30
C GLN A 496 14.74 17.40 12.79
N PRO A 497 15.17 18.64 12.66
CA PRO A 497 14.29 19.79 12.90
C PRO A 497 13.08 19.78 11.93
N ALA A 498 12.00 20.45 12.35
CA ALA A 498 10.81 20.60 11.51
C ALA A 498 11.15 21.16 10.13
N GLY A 499 10.67 20.50 9.08
CA GLY A 499 10.87 20.82 7.68
C GLY A 499 12.20 20.37 7.10
N VAL A 500 13.05 19.69 7.85
CA VAL A 500 14.31 19.12 7.35
C VAL A 500 14.07 17.66 6.96
N ALA A 501 14.48 17.30 5.75
CA ALA A 501 14.35 15.93 5.25
C ALA A 501 15.35 14.98 5.94
N GLY A 502 14.92 13.74 6.15
CA GLY A 502 15.75 12.70 6.74
C GLY A 502 15.23 11.31 6.43
N THR A 503 15.79 10.32 7.10
CA THR A 503 15.36 8.93 7.03
C THR A 503 14.16 8.69 7.96
N LEU A 504 13.08 8.13 7.44
CA LEU A 504 11.94 7.74 8.26
C LEU A 504 12.26 6.45 9.00
N VAL A 505 12.11 6.47 10.33
CA VAL A 505 12.40 5.34 11.21
C VAL A 505 11.29 5.11 12.23
N ALA A 506 11.14 3.84 12.68
CA ALA A 506 10.42 3.54 13.91
C ALA A 506 11.42 3.28 15.03
N ARG A 507 11.26 3.98 16.18
CA ARG A 507 12.20 3.94 17.30
C ARG A 507 11.96 2.77 18.26
N ARG A 508 10.81 2.10 18.14
CA ARG A 508 10.39 0.95 18.96
C ARG A 508 9.79 -0.15 18.12
N PRO A 509 9.90 -1.41 18.52
CA PRO A 509 9.10 -2.51 17.97
C PRO A 509 7.59 -2.30 18.24
N TRP A 510 6.76 -2.84 17.35
CA TRP A 510 5.30 -2.82 17.46
C TRP A 510 4.72 -4.20 17.15
N PRO A 511 3.49 -4.52 17.59
CA PRO A 511 2.95 -5.88 17.53
C PRO A 511 2.88 -6.46 16.11
N GLY A 512 2.49 -5.64 15.13
CA GLY A 512 2.26 -6.07 13.74
C GLY A 512 3.51 -6.16 12.86
N MET A 513 4.70 -5.82 13.37
CA MET A 513 5.93 -5.87 12.56
C MET A 513 6.22 -7.29 12.08
N ALA A 514 6.78 -7.41 10.86
CA ALA A 514 7.31 -8.67 10.37
C ALA A 514 8.39 -9.22 11.31
N ARG A 515 8.38 -10.51 11.55
CA ARG A 515 9.32 -11.14 12.48
C ARG A 515 10.66 -11.44 11.85
N THR A 516 10.66 -11.75 10.57
CA THR A 516 11.87 -12.13 9.83
C THR A 516 11.62 -12.16 8.32
N VAL A 517 12.67 -12.36 7.53
CA VAL A 517 12.59 -12.85 6.16
C VAL A 517 12.68 -14.37 6.20
N TRP A 518 11.75 -15.03 5.53
CA TRP A 518 11.68 -16.50 5.48
C TRP A 518 12.98 -17.09 4.95
N GLY A 519 13.56 -18.02 5.69
CA GLY A 519 14.82 -18.68 5.34
C GLY A 519 16.08 -17.79 5.38
N ASP A 520 15.94 -16.46 5.61
CA ASP A 520 17.08 -15.53 5.61
C ASP A 520 16.96 -14.43 6.68
N PRO A 521 17.12 -14.79 7.96
CA PRO A 521 17.06 -13.82 9.06
C PRO A 521 18.14 -12.72 8.99
N ALA A 522 19.31 -13.04 8.42
CA ALA A 522 20.38 -12.05 8.24
C ALA A 522 19.95 -10.93 7.30
N ARG A 523 19.23 -11.27 6.24
CA ARG A 523 18.68 -10.28 5.30
C ARG A 523 17.65 -9.36 5.98
N TYR A 524 16.85 -9.86 6.94
CA TYR A 524 15.95 -9.03 7.73
C TYR A 524 16.72 -7.99 8.55
N ARG A 525 17.75 -8.43 9.28
CA ARG A 525 18.67 -7.53 10.03
C ARG A 525 19.29 -6.48 9.11
N ASP A 526 19.90 -6.93 8.01
CA ASP A 526 20.69 -6.06 7.13
C ASP A 526 19.82 -5.07 6.34
N SER A 527 18.57 -5.43 6.04
CA SER A 527 17.64 -4.55 5.32
C SER A 527 16.98 -3.49 6.18
N TYR A 528 16.74 -3.78 7.47
CA TYR A 528 15.82 -2.96 8.27
C TYR A 528 16.40 -2.44 9.59
N TRP A 529 17.54 -2.98 10.08
CA TRP A 529 18.02 -2.67 11.41
C TRP A 529 19.49 -2.27 11.47
N LYS A 530 20.26 -2.55 10.43
CA LYS A 530 21.70 -2.40 10.41
C LYS A 530 22.15 -0.95 10.56
N ASP A 531 21.52 -0.03 9.82
CA ASP A 531 22.00 1.36 9.67
C ASP A 531 21.97 2.15 10.97
N TYR A 532 21.03 1.83 11.85
CA TYR A 532 20.87 2.49 13.15
C TYR A 532 20.96 1.53 14.33
N ALA A 533 21.69 0.42 14.18
CA ALA A 533 21.95 -0.51 15.29
C ALA A 533 22.66 0.21 16.45
N GLY A 534 22.23 -0.04 17.68
CA GLY A 534 22.75 0.59 18.89
C GLY A 534 22.29 2.03 19.11
N ARG A 535 21.40 2.57 18.26
CA ARG A 535 20.86 3.92 18.44
C ARG A 535 19.60 3.90 19.31
N GLY A 536 19.35 5.04 19.95
CA GLY A 536 18.19 5.27 20.78
C GLY A 536 18.11 4.41 22.04
N GLU A 537 17.01 4.57 22.79
CA GLU A 537 16.77 3.91 24.07
C GLU A 537 16.58 2.40 23.94
N HIS A 538 16.08 1.95 22.78
CA HIS A 538 15.76 0.53 22.52
C HIS A 538 16.85 -0.22 21.74
N GLY A 539 18.05 0.35 21.57
CA GLY A 539 19.19 -0.33 20.98
C GLY A 539 19.15 -0.51 19.47
N GLY A 540 18.30 0.24 18.77
CA GLY A 540 18.24 0.28 17.31
C GLY A 540 16.93 0.86 16.79
N TYR A 541 16.98 1.41 15.56
CA TYR A 541 15.78 1.89 14.86
C TYR A 541 15.48 1.00 13.66
N TYR A 542 14.19 0.74 13.45
CA TYR A 542 13.71 0.15 12.21
C TYR A 542 13.77 1.18 11.10
N VAL A 543 14.39 0.82 9.97
CA VAL A 543 14.53 1.68 8.80
C VAL A 543 13.42 1.35 7.80
N ALA A 544 12.54 2.31 7.57
CA ALA A 544 11.44 2.15 6.60
C ALA A 544 11.94 2.11 5.14
N GLY A 545 13.13 2.65 4.88
CA GLY A 545 13.65 2.83 3.53
C GLY A 545 12.99 3.99 2.76
N ASP A 546 12.26 4.85 3.47
CA ASP A 546 11.63 6.06 2.94
C ASP A 546 12.30 7.31 3.50
N SER A 547 12.35 8.37 2.69
CA SER A 547 12.69 9.73 3.10
C SER A 547 11.41 10.45 3.50
N ALA A 548 11.48 11.25 4.56
CA ALA A 548 10.35 12.03 5.04
C ALA A 548 10.80 13.35 5.66
N THR A 549 9.86 14.24 5.90
CA THR A 549 10.02 15.43 6.74
C THR A 549 8.83 15.54 7.69
N VAL A 550 9.02 16.26 8.79
CA VAL A 550 7.95 16.60 9.73
C VAL A 550 7.77 18.11 9.70
N ASP A 551 6.54 18.59 9.54
CA ASP A 551 6.27 20.03 9.54
C ASP A 551 6.14 20.60 10.97
N ALA A 552 5.92 21.91 11.07
CA ALA A 552 5.81 22.61 12.35
C ALA A 552 4.61 22.16 13.21
N ASP A 553 3.59 21.54 12.60
CA ASP A 553 2.42 21.01 13.28
C ASP A 553 2.59 19.53 13.65
N GLY A 554 3.75 18.92 13.36
CA GLY A 554 4.08 17.54 13.65
C GLY A 554 3.56 16.53 12.60
N CYS A 555 3.10 17.01 11.42
CA CYS A 555 2.65 16.15 10.36
C CYS A 555 3.81 15.62 9.50
N PHE A 556 3.79 14.30 9.24
CA PHE A 556 4.77 13.61 8.40
C PHE A 556 4.41 13.75 6.91
N TRP A 557 5.41 14.05 6.11
CA TRP A 557 5.35 14.14 4.66
C TRP A 557 6.32 13.14 4.07
N ILE A 558 5.82 12.17 3.31
CA ILE A 558 6.65 11.16 2.67
C ILE A 558 7.19 11.72 1.36
N LEU A 559 8.52 11.77 1.24
CA LEU A 559 9.21 12.35 0.10
C LEU A 559 9.60 11.30 -0.96
N GLY A 560 9.46 10.02 -0.64
CA GLY A 560 9.74 8.90 -1.52
C GLY A 560 10.74 7.91 -0.92
N ARG A 561 11.09 6.90 -1.72
CA ARG A 561 12.08 5.89 -1.31
C ARG A 561 13.46 6.50 -1.22
N LEU A 562 14.27 6.05 -0.25
CA LEU A 562 15.68 6.49 -0.11
C LEU A 562 16.52 6.10 -1.33
N ASP A 563 16.18 4.98 -1.99
CA ASP A 563 16.80 4.50 -3.22
C ASP A 563 16.29 5.20 -4.49
N ASP A 564 15.11 5.84 -4.45
CA ASP A 564 14.54 6.63 -5.54
C ASP A 564 14.89 8.15 -5.45
N VAL A 565 15.48 8.61 -4.36
CA VAL A 565 15.89 10.01 -4.17
C VAL A 565 17.01 10.35 -5.14
N VAL A 566 16.87 11.45 -5.88
CA VAL A 566 17.88 11.95 -6.83
C VAL A 566 18.88 12.83 -6.09
N ASN A 567 20.16 12.49 -6.17
CA ASN A 567 21.23 13.25 -5.53
C ASN A 567 21.96 14.15 -6.53
N VAL A 568 21.55 15.41 -6.62
CA VAL A 568 22.14 16.41 -7.52
C VAL A 568 23.10 17.31 -6.71
N SER A 569 24.39 17.23 -7.01
CA SER A 569 25.42 18.04 -6.34
C SER A 569 25.35 18.00 -4.79
N GLY A 570 25.04 16.83 -4.23
CA GLY A 570 24.91 16.64 -2.78
C GLY A 570 23.53 16.99 -2.20
N HIS A 571 22.61 17.53 -3.01
CA HIS A 571 21.22 17.80 -2.59
C HIS A 571 20.33 16.63 -2.92
N ARG A 572 19.56 16.18 -1.93
CA ARG A 572 18.57 15.11 -2.07
C ARG A 572 17.24 15.69 -2.56
N LEU A 573 16.81 15.26 -3.74
CA LEU A 573 15.57 15.72 -4.38
C LEU A 573 14.54 14.60 -4.38
N SER A 574 13.32 14.93 -3.98
CA SER A 574 12.17 14.02 -4.02
C SER A 574 11.69 13.83 -5.46
N THR A 575 11.67 12.58 -5.93
CA THR A 575 11.05 12.25 -7.22
C THR A 575 9.56 12.54 -7.21
N ILE A 576 8.89 12.32 -6.09
CA ILE A 576 7.45 12.55 -5.93
C ILE A 576 7.10 14.04 -6.06
N GLU A 577 7.91 14.93 -5.48
CA GLU A 577 7.69 16.38 -5.62
C GLU A 577 7.86 16.83 -7.08
N ILE A 578 8.88 16.33 -7.75
CA ILE A 578 9.13 16.64 -9.18
C ILE A 578 7.96 16.14 -10.05
N GLU A 579 7.53 14.90 -9.83
CA GLU A 579 6.40 14.30 -10.54
C GLU A 579 5.10 15.09 -10.27
N SER A 580 4.85 15.47 -9.03
CA SER A 580 3.69 16.27 -8.63
C SER A 580 3.65 17.63 -9.32
N ALA A 581 4.79 18.32 -9.38
CA ALA A 581 4.89 19.60 -10.08
C ALA A 581 4.62 19.45 -11.59
N LEU A 582 4.99 18.34 -12.19
CA LEU A 582 4.78 18.06 -13.61
C LEU A 582 3.33 17.67 -13.92
N VAL A 583 2.73 16.80 -13.12
CA VAL A 583 1.33 16.33 -13.29
C VAL A 583 0.32 17.46 -13.01
N ALA A 584 0.70 18.50 -12.27
CA ALA A 584 -0.13 19.69 -12.11
C ALA A 584 -0.29 20.50 -13.42
N ASP A 585 0.42 20.16 -14.50
CA ASP A 585 0.18 20.71 -15.82
C ASP A 585 -0.86 19.85 -16.57
N PRO A 586 -1.96 20.44 -17.08
CA PRO A 586 -3.04 19.68 -17.72
C PRO A 586 -2.63 18.92 -18.99
N THR A 587 -1.48 19.24 -19.56
CA THR A 587 -0.93 18.52 -20.72
C THR A 587 -0.22 17.23 -20.36
N VAL A 588 0.08 17.00 -19.06
CA VAL A 588 0.77 15.81 -18.54
C VAL A 588 -0.22 14.90 -17.85
N ALA A 589 -0.46 13.71 -18.39
CA ALA A 589 -1.31 12.70 -17.77
C ALA A 589 -0.61 12.01 -16.60
N GLU A 590 0.68 11.70 -16.78
CA GLU A 590 1.49 11.01 -15.76
C GLU A 590 2.96 11.36 -15.93
N ALA A 591 3.71 11.33 -14.83
CA ALA A 591 5.15 11.61 -14.82
C ALA A 591 5.89 10.59 -13.95
N GLY A 592 7.07 10.15 -14.42
CA GLY A 592 8.02 9.39 -13.63
C GLY A 592 9.35 10.12 -13.60
N ALA A 593 9.94 10.32 -12.41
CA ALA A 593 11.24 10.95 -12.25
C ALA A 593 12.29 9.95 -11.76
N ALA A 594 13.51 10.04 -12.31
CA ALA A 594 14.61 9.17 -11.90
C ALA A 594 15.94 9.93 -11.92
N GLY A 595 16.83 9.53 -11.00
CA GLY A 595 18.22 9.99 -10.99
C GLY A 595 19.06 9.22 -12.00
N VAL A 596 19.67 9.92 -12.95
CA VAL A 596 20.58 9.31 -13.92
C VAL A 596 21.99 9.86 -13.71
N HIS A 597 23.00 9.01 -13.90
CA HIS A 597 24.38 9.44 -13.72
C HIS A 597 24.73 10.67 -14.55
N ASP A 598 25.38 11.64 -13.94
CA ASP A 598 25.86 12.89 -14.53
C ASP A 598 27.28 13.20 -14.05
N PRO A 599 28.25 13.43 -14.96
CA PRO A 599 29.65 13.63 -14.57
C PRO A 599 29.91 14.94 -13.82
N LEU A 600 29.02 15.93 -13.92
CA LEU A 600 29.20 17.23 -13.25
C LEU A 600 28.54 17.29 -11.90
N THR A 601 27.36 16.67 -11.75
CA THR A 601 26.51 16.79 -10.56
C THR A 601 26.35 15.48 -9.78
N GLY A 602 27.04 14.40 -10.23
CA GLY A 602 26.87 13.04 -9.71
C GLY A 602 25.62 12.38 -10.29
N GLN A 603 24.47 12.98 -10.08
CA GLN A 603 23.21 12.62 -10.75
C GLN A 603 22.55 13.85 -11.35
N ALA A 604 21.72 13.65 -12.36
CA ALA A 604 20.80 14.62 -12.94
C ALA A 604 19.37 14.08 -12.91
N VAL A 605 18.39 14.96 -12.82
CA VAL A 605 16.97 14.62 -12.89
C VAL A 605 16.60 14.29 -14.34
N ALA A 606 16.14 13.07 -14.58
CA ALA A 606 15.46 12.66 -15.81
C ALA A 606 13.97 12.47 -15.51
N VAL A 607 13.11 13.03 -16.36
CA VAL A 607 11.66 12.87 -16.24
C VAL A 607 11.10 12.21 -17.49
N PHE A 608 10.18 11.29 -17.28
CA PHE A 608 9.46 10.55 -18.31
C PHE A 608 8.00 10.97 -18.23
N LEU A 609 7.49 11.54 -19.32
CA LEU A 609 6.18 12.18 -19.34
C LEU A 609 5.23 11.46 -20.28
N MET A 610 4.05 11.15 -19.80
CA MET A 610 2.94 10.68 -20.61
C MET A 610 2.03 11.85 -20.93
N PRO A 611 1.85 12.26 -22.21
CA PRO A 611 0.97 13.35 -22.59
C PRO A 611 -0.51 13.03 -22.33
N SER A 612 -1.29 14.02 -21.93
CA SER A 612 -2.74 13.89 -21.80
C SER A 612 -3.39 13.60 -23.16
N GLY A 613 -4.36 12.66 -23.18
CA GLY A 613 -5.01 12.23 -24.41
C GLY A 613 -4.18 11.25 -25.25
N GLY A 614 -2.97 10.90 -24.81
CA GLY A 614 -2.13 9.81 -25.36
C GLY A 614 -2.35 8.55 -24.54
N GLY A 615 -2.51 7.41 -25.18
CA GLY A 615 -2.55 6.09 -24.58
C GLY A 615 -2.23 5.03 -25.62
N ALA A 616 -1.89 3.81 -25.20
CA ALA A 616 -1.48 2.71 -26.11
C ALA A 616 -2.53 2.36 -27.19
N GLU A 617 -3.74 2.89 -27.11
CA GLU A 617 -4.84 2.69 -28.06
C GLU A 617 -5.07 3.88 -29.02
N VAL A 618 -4.29 4.98 -28.91
CA VAL A 618 -4.40 6.12 -29.81
C VAL A 618 -3.31 6.03 -30.88
N PRO A 619 -3.66 6.09 -32.19
CA PRO A 619 -2.64 6.14 -33.24
C PRO A 619 -1.66 7.28 -33.00
N SER A 620 -0.38 7.04 -33.19
CA SER A 620 0.72 8.00 -33.03
C SER A 620 0.38 9.37 -33.63
N GLY A 621 0.15 10.40 -32.77
CA GLY A 621 -0.12 11.77 -33.17
C GLY A 621 -1.31 12.47 -32.49
N GLY A 622 -1.98 11.87 -31.49
CA GLY A 622 -3.18 12.42 -30.87
C GLY A 622 -3.05 12.94 -29.43
N GLY A 623 -1.87 12.93 -28.82
CA GLY A 623 -1.65 13.49 -27.47
C GLY A 623 -1.46 15.01 -27.46
N ALA A 624 -1.64 15.64 -26.28
CA ALA A 624 -1.32 17.03 -26.08
C ALA A 624 0.17 17.28 -26.35
N GLU A 625 0.51 18.36 -27.07
CA GLU A 625 1.90 18.78 -27.27
C GLU A 625 2.47 19.29 -25.95
N LEU A 626 3.60 18.71 -25.51
CA LEU A 626 4.26 19.09 -24.25
C LEU A 626 5.25 20.25 -24.49
N ASP A 627 5.07 21.34 -23.76
CA ASP A 627 6.09 22.41 -23.71
C ASP A 627 7.16 22.06 -22.67
N HIS A 628 8.20 21.36 -23.08
CA HIS A 628 9.32 20.97 -22.23
C HIS A 628 9.99 22.16 -21.51
N ALA A 629 10.01 23.35 -22.13
CA ALA A 629 10.62 24.52 -21.52
C ALA A 629 9.76 25.05 -20.38
N ALA A 630 8.45 25.11 -20.57
CA ALA A 630 7.49 25.51 -19.54
C ALA A 630 7.48 24.51 -18.39
N LEU A 631 7.46 23.20 -18.66
CA LEU A 631 7.51 22.14 -17.65
C LEU A 631 8.78 22.20 -16.80
N ARG A 632 9.96 22.36 -17.44
CA ARG A 632 11.23 22.57 -16.73
C ARG A 632 11.23 23.85 -15.89
N ALA A 633 10.65 24.94 -16.41
CA ALA A 633 10.55 26.19 -15.68
C ALA A 633 9.59 26.08 -14.49
N ARG A 634 8.52 25.29 -14.62
CA ARG A 634 7.58 24.98 -13.54
C ARG A 634 8.27 24.27 -12.38
N VAL A 635 8.97 23.17 -12.63
CA VAL A 635 9.73 22.45 -11.61
C VAL A 635 10.76 23.36 -10.94
N ALA A 636 11.50 24.16 -11.73
CA ALA A 636 12.48 25.11 -11.18
C ALA A 636 11.84 26.21 -10.31
N ARG A 637 10.62 26.63 -10.60
CA ARG A 637 9.87 27.63 -9.83
C ARG A 637 9.27 27.03 -8.55
N GLU A 638 8.67 25.84 -8.65
CA GLU A 638 7.92 25.23 -7.56
C GLU A 638 8.85 24.52 -6.54
N ILE A 639 9.92 23.89 -7.01
CA ILE A 639 10.85 23.12 -6.17
C ILE A 639 12.19 23.83 -6.00
N GLY A 640 12.66 24.47 -7.05
CA GLY A 640 13.95 25.18 -7.06
C GLY A 640 14.81 24.85 -8.30
N PRO A 641 15.75 25.74 -8.65
CA PRO A 641 16.58 25.58 -9.85
C PRO A 641 17.38 24.28 -9.91
N ILE A 642 17.73 23.71 -8.76
CA ILE A 642 18.49 22.47 -8.65
C ILE A 642 17.69 21.23 -9.06
N ALA A 643 16.38 21.28 -8.89
CA ALA A 643 15.44 20.20 -9.26
C ALA A 643 15.03 20.26 -10.74
N LYS A 644 15.45 21.31 -11.47
CA LYS A 644 15.10 21.47 -12.88
C LYS A 644 15.50 20.23 -13.69
N PRO A 645 14.54 19.53 -14.33
CA PRO A 645 14.85 18.33 -15.10
C PRO A 645 15.87 18.63 -16.21
N ARG A 646 16.95 17.88 -16.20
CA ARG A 646 17.95 17.98 -17.27
C ARG A 646 17.48 17.24 -18.52
N HIS A 647 16.78 16.12 -18.31
CA HIS A 647 16.27 15.27 -19.37
C HIS A 647 14.76 15.19 -19.27
N VAL A 648 14.07 15.40 -20.39
CA VAL A 648 12.61 15.25 -20.53
C VAL A 648 12.36 14.30 -21.67
N ILE A 649 11.77 13.14 -21.39
CA ILE A 649 11.52 12.06 -22.32
C ILE A 649 10.01 11.82 -22.38
N GLU A 650 9.43 11.95 -23.58
CA GLU A 650 8.02 11.59 -23.79
C GLU A 650 7.89 10.09 -24.00
N VAL A 651 6.94 9.47 -23.32
CA VAL A 651 6.68 8.03 -23.37
C VAL A 651 5.19 7.76 -23.51
N PRO A 652 4.79 6.68 -24.20
CA PRO A 652 3.38 6.33 -24.33
C PRO A 652 2.82 5.68 -23.05
N ASP A 653 3.66 5.10 -22.21
CA ASP A 653 3.31 4.52 -20.91
C ASP A 653 4.55 4.41 -20.01
N LEU A 654 4.33 4.33 -18.70
CA LEU A 654 5.37 4.15 -17.68
C LEU A 654 5.38 2.71 -17.15
N PRO A 655 6.56 2.10 -16.91
CA PRO A 655 6.62 0.77 -16.28
C PRO A 655 6.10 0.84 -14.86
N LYS A 656 5.05 0.08 -14.56
CA LYS A 656 4.36 0.07 -13.28
C LYS A 656 4.32 -1.32 -12.68
N THR A 657 4.42 -1.38 -11.37
CA THR A 657 4.03 -2.59 -10.64
C THR A 657 2.54 -2.84 -10.81
N ARG A 658 2.11 -4.05 -10.50
CA ARG A 658 0.68 -4.42 -10.54
C ARG A 658 -0.17 -3.68 -9.50
N SER A 659 0.45 -3.07 -8.49
CA SER A 659 -0.20 -2.12 -7.58
C SER A 659 -0.25 -0.69 -8.10
N GLY A 660 0.16 -0.44 -9.36
CA GLY A 660 0.15 0.87 -10.01
C GLY A 660 1.37 1.75 -9.72
N LYS A 661 2.33 1.30 -8.91
CA LYS A 661 3.53 2.10 -8.57
C LYS A 661 4.49 2.14 -9.75
N ILE A 662 4.96 3.34 -10.12
CA ILE A 662 5.99 3.54 -11.14
C ILE A 662 7.30 2.90 -10.68
N MET A 663 7.91 2.08 -11.54
CA MET A 663 9.19 1.45 -11.28
C MET A 663 10.34 2.36 -11.72
N ARG A 664 10.62 3.39 -10.92
CA ARG A 664 11.62 4.44 -11.22
C ARG A 664 13.01 3.87 -11.45
N ARG A 665 13.37 2.81 -10.73
CA ARG A 665 14.62 2.08 -10.93
C ARG A 665 14.78 1.61 -12.38
N LEU A 666 13.74 1.04 -12.99
CA LEU A 666 13.79 0.61 -14.38
C LEU A 666 13.95 1.78 -15.35
N LEU A 667 13.38 2.94 -15.05
CA LEU A 667 13.56 4.16 -15.86
C LEU A 667 15.05 4.57 -15.89
N ALA A 668 15.71 4.58 -14.75
CA ALA A 668 17.15 4.86 -14.65
C ALA A 668 18.00 3.79 -15.37
N GLU A 669 17.69 2.51 -15.14
CA GLU A 669 18.40 1.39 -15.79
C GLU A 669 18.27 1.43 -17.33
N LEU A 670 17.10 1.79 -17.86
CA LEU A 670 16.87 1.92 -19.29
C LEU A 670 17.70 3.06 -19.92
N VAL A 671 17.85 4.19 -19.22
CA VAL A 671 18.74 5.28 -19.65
C VAL A 671 20.19 4.79 -19.68
N HIS A 672 20.63 4.09 -18.63
CA HIS A 672 21.99 3.56 -18.58
C HIS A 672 22.25 2.52 -19.67
N ALA A 673 21.31 1.60 -19.90
CA ALA A 673 21.41 0.60 -20.96
C ALA A 673 21.49 1.23 -22.36
N GLU A 674 20.72 2.32 -22.62
CA GLU A 674 20.79 3.04 -23.89
C GLU A 674 22.13 3.76 -24.07
N ARG A 675 22.65 4.37 -23.01
CA ARG A 675 24.00 5.00 -23.02
C ARG A 675 25.10 3.97 -23.30
N ASP A 676 25.03 2.79 -22.70
CA ASP A 676 25.98 1.71 -22.94
C ASP A 676 25.90 1.24 -24.37
N ARG A 677 24.72 1.03 -24.94
CA ARG A 677 24.52 0.65 -26.34
C ARG A 677 25.13 1.68 -27.31
N ARG A 678 24.88 2.97 -27.07
CA ARG A 678 25.45 4.06 -27.91
C ARG A 678 26.95 4.17 -27.77
N ALA A 679 27.50 3.83 -26.61
CA ALA A 679 28.96 3.79 -26.39
C ALA A 679 29.61 2.50 -26.90
N GLY A 680 28.84 1.59 -27.52
CA GLY A 680 29.35 0.30 -27.99
C GLY A 680 29.71 -0.69 -26.87
N ARG A 681 29.20 -0.46 -25.68
CA ARG A 681 29.35 -1.38 -24.54
C ARG A 681 28.16 -2.35 -24.47
N GLU A 682 28.37 -3.50 -23.83
CA GLU A 682 27.28 -4.41 -23.52
C GLU A 682 26.37 -3.75 -22.48
N PRO A 683 25.04 -3.62 -22.75
CA PRO A 683 24.13 -3.01 -21.80
C PRO A 683 24.06 -3.81 -20.50
N THR A 684 24.08 -3.11 -19.37
CA THR A 684 23.80 -3.75 -18.08
C THR A 684 22.40 -4.38 -18.10
N PRO A 685 22.25 -5.65 -17.70
CA PRO A 685 20.93 -6.30 -17.64
C PRO A 685 19.98 -5.53 -16.74
N LEU A 686 18.73 -5.43 -17.16
CA LEU A 686 17.68 -4.87 -16.30
C LEU A 686 17.47 -5.76 -15.07
N GLY A 687 17.18 -5.14 -13.95
CA GLY A 687 16.80 -5.87 -12.74
C GLY A 687 15.44 -6.56 -12.88
N ASP A 688 14.91 -7.05 -11.75
CA ASP A 688 13.66 -7.81 -11.72
C ASP A 688 12.49 -7.05 -12.36
N THR A 689 11.88 -7.66 -13.37
CA THR A 689 10.70 -7.18 -14.11
C THR A 689 9.45 -8.04 -13.86
N THR A 690 9.53 -9.08 -13.04
CA THR A 690 8.45 -10.05 -12.82
C THR A 690 7.21 -9.45 -12.14
N SER A 691 7.38 -8.32 -11.46
CA SER A 691 6.31 -7.58 -10.79
C SER A 691 5.58 -6.57 -11.69
N LEU A 692 5.98 -6.41 -12.95
CA LEU A 692 5.37 -5.45 -13.88
C LEU A 692 3.92 -5.83 -14.23
N GLN A 693 3.07 -4.81 -14.25
CA GLN A 693 1.71 -4.90 -14.78
C GLN A 693 1.71 -4.81 -16.33
N ASN A 694 2.61 -3.99 -16.86
CA ASN A 694 2.71 -3.62 -18.27
C ASN A 694 4.14 -3.80 -18.77
N PRO A 695 4.61 -5.05 -18.93
CA PRO A 695 6.00 -5.30 -19.39
C PRO A 695 6.31 -4.67 -20.75
N GLU A 696 5.29 -4.43 -21.59
CA GLU A 696 5.40 -3.70 -22.85
C GLU A 696 5.86 -2.24 -22.68
N ALA A 697 5.58 -1.60 -21.54
CA ALA A 697 6.04 -0.25 -21.26
C ALA A 697 7.57 -0.16 -21.18
N VAL A 698 8.26 -1.22 -20.77
CA VAL A 698 9.73 -1.28 -20.78
C VAL A 698 10.26 -1.15 -22.20
N ALA A 699 9.68 -1.90 -23.14
CA ALA A 699 10.06 -1.82 -24.56
C ALA A 699 9.69 -0.44 -25.16
N ALA A 700 8.56 0.13 -24.75
CA ALA A 700 8.12 1.45 -25.23
C ALA A 700 9.06 2.57 -24.73
N VAL A 701 9.46 2.56 -23.47
CA VAL A 701 10.46 3.51 -22.92
C VAL A 701 11.82 3.33 -23.61
N ALA A 702 12.27 2.09 -23.81
CA ALA A 702 13.52 1.81 -24.53
C ALA A 702 13.49 2.34 -25.97
N ALA A 703 12.34 2.17 -26.65
CA ALA A 703 12.15 2.71 -28.01
C ALA A 703 12.16 4.25 -28.04
N ALA A 704 11.50 4.90 -27.04
CA ALA A 704 11.53 6.34 -26.90
C ALA A 704 12.96 6.85 -26.69
N LEU A 705 13.74 6.24 -25.80
CA LEU A 705 15.14 6.58 -25.58
C LEU A 705 16.01 6.37 -26.84
N ALA A 706 15.79 5.27 -27.56
CA ALA A 706 16.53 4.98 -28.81
C ALA A 706 16.22 5.98 -29.93
N SER A 707 15.03 6.60 -29.91
CA SER A 707 14.60 7.60 -30.90
C SER A 707 15.19 9.00 -30.66
N LEU A 708 15.74 9.26 -29.47
CA LEU A 708 16.37 10.55 -29.17
C LEU A 708 17.58 10.80 -30.05
N PRO A 709 17.89 12.06 -30.44
CA PRO A 709 19.10 12.43 -31.17
C PRO A 709 20.37 11.88 -30.52
N ALA A 710 21.39 11.59 -31.33
CA ALA A 710 22.64 11.00 -30.82
C ALA A 710 23.39 11.92 -29.85
N ASP A 711 23.18 13.22 -29.98
CA ASP A 711 23.75 14.28 -29.16
C ASP A 711 22.80 14.71 -28.00
N ASP A 712 21.64 14.05 -27.84
CA ASP A 712 20.76 14.32 -26.73
C ASP A 712 21.45 13.98 -25.40
N PRO A 713 21.53 14.92 -24.45
CA PRO A 713 22.23 14.71 -23.20
C PRO A 713 21.70 13.53 -22.36
N ALA A 714 20.44 13.12 -22.57
CA ALA A 714 19.86 11.98 -21.87
C ALA A 714 20.57 10.67 -22.21
N VAL A 715 20.98 10.52 -23.46
CA VAL A 715 21.49 9.27 -24.04
C VAL A 715 22.89 9.40 -24.66
N ALA A 716 23.44 10.61 -24.74
CA ALA A 716 24.83 10.80 -25.17
C ALA A 716 25.76 10.03 -24.24
N GLY A 717 26.59 9.19 -24.82
CA GLY A 717 27.61 8.43 -24.11
C GLY A 717 28.52 9.38 -23.34
N LEU A 718 28.83 9.00 -22.08
CA LEU A 718 29.92 9.64 -21.36
C LEU A 718 31.21 9.27 -22.05
N SER A 719 31.77 10.19 -22.85
CA SER A 719 33.11 10.07 -23.44
C SER A 719 34.18 10.22 -22.38
#